data_32c345ab8d47209ab454ae1b2960f081
#
_entry.id   32c345ab8d47209ab454ae1b2960f081
#
_cell.length_a   1.000
_cell.length_b   1.000
_cell.length_c   1.000
_cell.angle_alpha   90.00
_cell.angle_beta   90.00
_cell.angle_gamma   90.00
#
_symmetry.space_group_name_H-M   'P 1'
#
loop_
_entity.id
_entity.type
_entity.pdbx_description
1 polymer ?
#
loop_
_entity_poly.entity_id
_entity_poly.type
_entity_poly.pdbx_seq_one_letter_code
_entity_poly.pdbx_strand_id
1 'polypeptide(L)'
;MSVGIINKQIEERASLQKNFLKTANMLFGKDWNELTKEELYQTLVRTIRQYISENWIMTNKYYEENKCKEVYYFSIEFLLGRLLNTNLINLDMKEICKEALKDLNIDITELFKQEPDAGLGNGGLGRLAACFIDSMASLGLPGHGCTIRYQYGLFEQKIIDNQQVEIPDNWLKNGFAWEYRKADKEVDVHFGGNAYMAQQEDGSLKLVHEGYNTVAAVPYDVPIVGYHNNVVNTLRLWNAEVPQDFASLSGTREQLQERLRQSYRVQAITSCLYPEDSSYEGKMLRLTQEYFFVSAGVQSIVRHYKRRKGDLKDFAKKIAIHINDTHPAMAIPELMRVLIDQEGMDWDTAWDITKNTVAYTNHTIMPEALETWPIDMFKNLVPRIYMIVEEINARFLEDIRKKYPNDEDRVRRVSIIQDGVVHMARLSVVGSHSVNGVAKIHSDILKAHTMRDFDEIYPGKFNNKTNGITHRRWLIAANPQLSSLIDEAISDKWRKDPSRLIDLLDYKDDTAFLDKLAEVKKEHKIYLAGHIKRRSGFNIDPNSLYDIQVKRIHSYKRQIMNILHVMHIYNLIKANPSIKSEMLPRTYMFAGKAAPGYHIAKETIRLINNVANIVNNDKDVNDCLHVVFLENYGVTLAEKLFPAADVSEQISLAGKEASGTSNMKFMMNGAITLGTLDGANVEICDAVGEDNCVIFGLKEHEVMEYYKNGLYSAWTEYNTNPAIHNVVDELLTGPFVGNGDFHDLHNYLFNSNDEYFVFKDFNSYIDAHVKIRGKYLDRYGWLKSSLINIAHSGIFSSDRTISEYAKDIWNVEPINLLK
;
A
#
# COMPACT_ATOMS: atom_id res chain seq x y z
N MET A 1 -10.91 34.49 23.30
CA MET A 1 -9.52 33.96 23.56
C MET A 1 -8.88 34.91 24.58
N SER A 2 -8.17 34.37 25.58
CA SER A 2 -7.48 35.20 26.57
C SER A 2 -6.27 35.90 25.95
N VAL A 3 -5.95 37.14 26.41
CA VAL A 3 -4.81 37.93 25.93
C VAL A 3 -3.48 37.13 25.98
N GLY A 4 -3.35 36.20 26.93
CA GLY A 4 -2.16 35.33 27.03
C GLY A 4 -2.01 34.31 25.90
N ILE A 5 -3.09 33.75 25.35
CA ILE A 5 -3.03 32.82 24.22
C ILE A 5 -2.64 33.57 22.94
N ILE A 6 -3.18 34.78 22.75
CA ILE A 6 -2.86 35.62 21.58
C ILE A 6 -1.37 35.99 21.59
N ASN A 7 -0.83 36.41 22.73
CA ASN A 7 0.58 36.76 22.85
C ASN A 7 1.49 35.55 22.56
N LYS A 8 1.15 34.36 23.06
CA LYS A 8 1.92 33.15 22.82
C LYS A 8 1.95 32.79 21.33
N GLN A 9 0.82 32.85 20.63
CA GLN A 9 0.74 32.59 19.19
C GLN A 9 1.55 33.57 18.35
N ILE A 10 1.58 34.85 18.75
CA ILE A 10 2.39 35.91 18.11
C ILE A 10 3.87 35.59 18.25
N GLU A 11 4.31 35.21 19.46
CA GLU A 11 5.72 34.86 19.74
C GLU A 11 6.14 33.61 18.95
N GLU A 12 5.33 32.58 18.92
CA GLU A 12 5.59 31.37 18.16
C GLU A 12 5.69 31.63 16.65
N ARG A 13 4.78 32.48 16.10
CA ARG A 13 4.79 32.92 14.71
C ARG A 13 6.08 33.67 14.35
N ALA A 14 6.48 34.66 15.20
CA ALA A 14 7.69 35.45 14.99
C ALA A 14 8.96 34.57 15.08
N SER A 15 8.99 33.62 16.01
CA SER A 15 10.07 32.66 16.14
C SER A 15 10.19 31.77 14.91
N LEU A 16 9.07 31.28 14.37
CA LEU A 16 9.05 30.44 13.15
C LEU A 16 9.57 31.22 11.93
N GLN A 17 9.12 32.47 11.74
CA GLN A 17 9.60 33.34 10.67
C GLN A 17 11.11 33.56 10.76
N LYS A 18 11.63 33.88 11.93
CA LYS A 18 13.07 34.09 12.18
C LYS A 18 13.86 32.83 11.84
N ASN A 19 13.38 31.68 12.26
CA ASN A 19 14.02 30.39 11.96
C ASN A 19 13.97 30.06 10.46
N PHE A 20 12.84 30.33 9.79
CA PHE A 20 12.70 30.15 8.35
C PHE A 20 13.68 31.00 7.56
N LEU A 21 13.77 32.32 7.84
CA LEU A 21 14.70 33.22 7.18
C LEU A 21 16.16 32.84 7.43
N LYS A 22 16.50 32.45 8.67
CA LYS A 22 17.84 31.95 8.99
C LYS A 22 18.17 30.68 8.22
N THR A 23 17.22 29.75 8.13
CA THR A 23 17.38 28.50 7.40
C THR A 23 17.58 28.74 5.89
N ALA A 24 16.82 29.68 5.30
CA ALA A 24 16.97 30.09 3.91
C ALA A 24 18.40 30.56 3.61
N ASN A 25 18.90 31.50 4.42
CA ASN A 25 20.25 32.02 4.26
C ASN A 25 21.32 30.93 4.42
N MET A 26 21.16 30.01 5.37
CA MET A 26 22.11 28.93 5.61
C MET A 26 22.13 27.88 4.49
N LEU A 27 20.99 27.56 3.89
CA LEU A 27 20.90 26.53 2.87
C LEU A 27 21.37 27.02 1.49
N PHE A 28 21.03 28.25 1.12
CA PHE A 28 21.14 28.70 -0.26
C PHE A 28 22.06 29.92 -0.42
N GLY A 29 22.46 30.58 0.67
CA GLY A 29 23.27 31.81 0.60
C GLY A 29 22.58 32.95 -0.16
N LYS A 30 21.25 32.96 -0.17
CA LYS A 30 20.38 33.92 -0.85
C LYS A 30 19.42 34.56 0.13
N ASP A 31 18.93 35.75 -0.20
CA ASP A 31 17.78 36.30 0.51
C ASP A 31 16.52 35.50 0.16
N TRP A 32 15.57 35.39 1.09
CA TRP A 32 14.38 34.55 0.93
C TRP A 32 13.50 34.96 -0.28
N ASN A 33 13.50 36.25 -0.67
CA ASN A 33 12.74 36.77 -1.81
C ASN A 33 13.37 36.39 -3.17
N GLU A 34 14.58 35.89 -3.18
CA GLU A 34 15.31 35.41 -4.37
C GLU A 34 15.16 33.89 -4.54
N LEU A 35 14.54 33.21 -3.57
CA LEU A 35 14.37 31.75 -3.60
C LEU A 35 13.28 31.33 -4.57
N THR A 36 13.53 30.24 -5.28
CA THR A 36 12.50 29.54 -6.04
C THR A 36 11.48 28.86 -5.13
N LYS A 37 10.31 28.50 -5.64
CA LYS A 37 9.30 27.74 -4.86
C LYS A 37 9.85 26.45 -4.29
N GLU A 38 10.71 25.74 -5.03
CA GLU A 38 11.39 24.54 -4.56
C GLU A 38 12.35 24.84 -3.41
N GLU A 39 13.17 25.87 -3.50
CA GLU A 39 14.07 26.29 -2.43
C GLU A 39 13.30 26.75 -1.18
N LEU A 40 12.17 27.44 -1.36
CA LEU A 40 11.27 27.81 -0.26
C LEU A 40 10.65 26.58 0.43
N TYR A 41 10.24 25.57 -0.36
CA TYR A 41 9.78 24.27 0.17
C TYR A 41 10.87 23.59 0.99
N GLN A 42 12.09 23.47 0.45
CA GLN A 42 13.24 22.88 1.15
C GLN A 42 13.53 23.65 2.47
N THR A 43 13.45 24.98 2.43
CA THR A 43 13.63 25.83 3.61
C THR A 43 12.57 25.52 4.67
N LEU A 44 11.30 25.45 4.29
CA LEU A 44 10.21 25.14 5.21
C LEU A 44 10.37 23.76 5.84
N VAL A 45 10.62 22.73 5.03
CA VAL A 45 10.87 21.38 5.55
C VAL A 45 12.03 21.36 6.54
N ARG A 46 13.17 22.00 6.22
CA ARG A 46 14.32 22.06 7.13
C ARG A 46 14.03 22.82 8.42
N THR A 47 13.18 23.84 8.35
CA THR A 47 12.73 24.58 9.54
C THR A 47 11.86 23.68 10.43
N ILE A 48 10.87 22.98 9.86
CA ILE A 48 9.99 22.07 10.60
C ILE A 48 10.75 20.87 11.18
N ARG A 49 11.76 20.37 10.47
CA ARG A 49 12.62 19.29 10.98
C ARG A 49 13.32 19.60 12.30
N GLN A 50 13.54 20.88 12.66
CA GLN A 50 14.12 21.24 13.95
C GLN A 50 13.18 20.81 15.07
N TYR A 51 11.89 21.15 14.98
CA TYR A 51 10.87 20.76 15.97
C TYR A 51 10.67 19.24 16.03
N ILE A 52 10.63 18.59 14.86
CA ILE A 52 10.54 17.13 14.79
C ILE A 52 11.74 16.46 15.46
N SER A 53 12.96 16.98 15.27
CA SER A 53 14.18 16.38 15.80
C SER A 53 14.21 16.40 17.33
N GLU A 54 13.73 17.45 17.97
CA GLU A 54 13.62 17.53 19.43
C GLU A 54 12.68 16.44 19.97
N ASN A 55 11.49 16.30 19.39
CA ASN A 55 10.53 15.28 19.76
C ASN A 55 11.07 13.86 19.48
N TRP A 56 11.81 13.69 18.38
CA TRP A 56 12.39 12.39 18.01
C TRP A 56 13.48 11.94 19.00
N ILE A 57 14.31 12.87 19.45
CA ILE A 57 15.33 12.62 20.49
C ILE A 57 14.64 12.23 21.81
N MET A 58 13.61 12.98 22.23
CA MET A 58 12.84 12.66 23.43
C MET A 58 12.18 11.30 23.35
N THR A 59 11.57 10.96 22.22
CA THR A 59 10.92 9.67 21.99
C THR A 59 11.91 8.52 22.14
N ASN A 60 13.05 8.58 21.44
CA ASN A 60 14.07 7.54 21.50
C ASN A 60 14.66 7.39 22.90
N LYS A 61 14.93 8.51 23.60
CA LYS A 61 15.40 8.49 24.97
C LYS A 61 14.39 7.84 25.92
N TYR A 62 13.11 8.18 25.77
CA TYR A 62 12.04 7.55 26.56
C TYR A 62 11.99 6.03 26.36
N TYR A 63 12.07 5.55 25.09
CA TYR A 63 12.07 4.13 24.79
C TYR A 63 13.25 3.40 25.44
N GLU A 64 14.41 4.02 25.41
CA GLU A 64 15.63 3.45 26.02
C GLU A 64 15.55 3.41 27.55
N GLU A 65 15.22 4.52 28.20
CA GLU A 65 15.16 4.66 29.67
C GLU A 65 14.08 3.74 30.28
N ASN A 66 12.94 3.60 29.62
CA ASN A 66 11.83 2.77 30.09
C ASN A 66 11.87 1.33 29.57
N LYS A 67 12.90 0.96 28.80
CA LYS A 67 13.06 -0.37 28.21
C LYS A 67 11.78 -0.85 27.52
N CYS A 68 11.16 0.05 26.76
CA CYS A 68 9.93 -0.24 26.04
C CYS A 68 10.11 -1.45 25.09
N LYS A 69 9.05 -2.23 24.89
CA LYS A 69 9.01 -3.20 23.80
C LYS A 69 8.81 -2.45 22.49
N GLU A 70 9.63 -2.72 21.48
CA GLU A 70 9.61 -2.06 20.19
C GLU A 70 9.14 -3.00 19.09
N VAL A 71 8.32 -2.49 18.18
CA VAL A 71 7.83 -3.18 16.99
C VAL A 71 8.60 -2.71 15.76
N TYR A 72 9.05 -3.65 14.95
CA TYR A 72 9.67 -3.39 13.66
C TYR A 72 8.82 -4.00 12.55
N TYR A 73 8.18 -3.12 11.77
CA TYR A 73 7.29 -3.49 10.68
C TYR A 73 8.06 -3.52 9.36
N PHE A 74 8.31 -4.74 8.86
CA PHE A 74 9.04 -4.99 7.62
C PHE A 74 8.07 -5.05 6.44
N SER A 75 8.26 -4.20 5.46
CA SER A 75 7.51 -4.20 4.21
C SER A 75 8.43 -3.86 3.04
N ILE A 76 8.22 -4.51 1.90
CA ILE A 76 8.98 -4.22 0.68
C ILE A 76 8.66 -2.82 0.15
N GLU A 77 7.53 -2.24 0.54
CA GLU A 77 7.09 -0.93 0.10
C GLU A 77 6.38 -0.13 1.20
N PHE A 78 6.56 1.20 1.18
CA PHE A 78 5.84 2.18 1.99
C PHE A 78 5.39 3.35 1.12
N LEU A 79 4.13 3.38 0.73
CA LEU A 79 3.57 4.43 -0.11
C LEU A 79 3.18 5.65 0.73
N LEU A 80 4.18 6.47 1.08
CA LEU A 80 4.02 7.58 2.02
C LEU A 80 3.14 8.72 1.48
N GLY A 81 3.28 9.06 0.20
CA GLY A 81 2.78 10.32 -0.34
C GLY A 81 3.58 11.51 0.18
N ARG A 82 3.05 12.72 0.03
CA ARG A 82 3.62 13.95 0.55
C ARG A 82 3.53 14.01 2.07
N LEU A 83 4.56 14.50 2.73
CA LEU A 83 4.63 14.53 4.19
C LEU A 83 4.45 15.92 4.80
N LEU A 84 4.75 17.01 4.08
CA LEU A 84 4.75 18.35 4.65
C LEU A 84 3.39 18.71 5.27
N ASN A 85 2.31 18.59 4.50
CA ASN A 85 0.97 18.95 5.00
C ASN A 85 0.55 18.07 6.20
N THR A 86 0.79 16.75 6.12
CA THR A 86 0.43 15.83 7.21
C THR A 86 1.30 16.03 8.45
N ASN A 87 2.59 16.29 8.29
CA ASN A 87 3.46 16.60 9.43
C ASN A 87 3.04 17.90 10.12
N LEU A 88 2.68 18.93 9.37
CA LEU A 88 2.16 20.18 9.93
C LEU A 88 0.83 19.98 10.69
N ILE A 89 -0.06 19.13 10.18
CA ILE A 89 -1.31 18.74 10.87
C ILE A 89 -0.97 17.99 12.16
N ASN A 90 -0.10 17.00 12.10
CA ASN A 90 0.25 16.14 13.24
C ASN A 90 0.98 16.92 14.35
N LEU A 91 1.75 17.95 13.99
CA LEU A 91 2.44 18.85 14.92
C LEU A 91 1.56 19.99 15.47
N ASP A 92 0.32 20.14 14.97
CA ASP A 92 -0.53 21.33 15.25
C ASP A 92 0.10 22.66 14.81
N MET A 93 0.90 22.63 13.75
CA MET A 93 1.65 23.80 13.27
C MET A 93 1.12 24.39 11.96
N LYS A 94 0.08 23.82 11.36
CA LYS A 94 -0.35 24.19 10.01
C LYS A 94 -0.79 25.64 9.90
N GLU A 95 -1.64 26.11 10.81
CA GLU A 95 -2.16 27.49 10.77
C GLU A 95 -1.09 28.52 11.15
N ILE A 96 -0.23 28.20 12.11
CA ILE A 96 0.90 29.08 12.49
C ILE A 96 1.86 29.24 11.30
N CYS A 97 2.20 28.14 10.61
CA CYS A 97 3.05 28.19 9.42
C CYS A 97 2.41 28.99 8.28
N LYS A 98 1.11 28.78 8.04
CA LYS A 98 0.37 29.51 7.03
C LYS A 98 0.40 31.01 7.25
N GLU A 99 0.10 31.46 8.47
CA GLU A 99 0.11 32.88 8.82
C GLU A 99 1.54 33.47 8.81
N ALA A 100 2.54 32.70 9.29
CA ALA A 100 3.93 33.13 9.26
C ALA A 100 4.46 33.35 7.82
N LEU A 101 4.11 32.49 6.89
CA LEU A 101 4.52 32.60 5.48
C LEU A 101 3.72 33.65 4.73
N LYS A 102 2.45 33.85 5.09
CA LYS A 102 1.59 34.91 4.50
C LYS A 102 2.16 36.29 4.71
N ASP A 103 2.77 36.55 5.87
CA ASP A 103 3.44 37.83 6.16
C ASP A 103 4.64 38.09 5.24
N LEU A 104 5.22 37.04 4.69
CA LEU A 104 6.28 37.08 3.68
C LEU A 104 5.72 37.04 2.25
N ASN A 105 4.41 37.15 2.06
CA ASN A 105 3.72 36.98 0.78
C ASN A 105 3.95 35.58 0.13
N ILE A 106 4.17 34.54 0.95
CA ILE A 106 4.35 33.16 0.49
C ILE A 106 3.05 32.37 0.74
N ASP A 107 2.47 31.79 -0.32
CA ASP A 107 1.36 30.84 -0.21
C ASP A 107 1.88 29.45 0.12
N ILE A 108 1.60 28.94 1.31
CA ILE A 108 2.00 27.62 1.74
C ILE A 108 1.46 26.51 0.83
N THR A 109 0.30 26.73 0.20
CA THR A 109 -0.31 25.74 -0.71
C THR A 109 0.51 25.53 -1.99
N GLU A 110 1.24 26.55 -2.43
CA GLU A 110 2.18 26.43 -3.54
C GLU A 110 3.42 25.63 -3.14
N LEU A 111 3.84 25.69 -1.86
CA LEU A 111 4.96 24.90 -1.35
C LEU A 111 4.58 23.40 -1.24
N PHE A 112 3.35 23.08 -0.82
CA PHE A 112 2.88 21.69 -0.82
C PHE A 112 2.94 21.03 -2.21
N LYS A 113 2.81 21.82 -3.28
CA LYS A 113 2.87 21.31 -4.66
C LYS A 113 4.29 20.93 -5.11
N GLN A 114 5.33 21.48 -4.44
CA GLN A 114 6.72 21.20 -4.79
C GLN A 114 7.18 19.82 -4.31
N GLU A 115 6.56 19.28 -3.25
CA GLU A 115 6.90 17.97 -2.72
C GLU A 115 6.46 16.85 -3.68
N PRO A 116 7.36 15.99 -4.16
CA PRO A 116 6.98 14.80 -4.92
C PRO A 116 6.38 13.73 -3.99
N ASP A 117 5.55 12.85 -4.53
CA ASP A 117 5.24 11.60 -3.84
C ASP A 117 6.53 10.77 -3.75
N ALA A 118 6.88 10.26 -2.56
CA ALA A 118 8.07 9.43 -2.40
C ALA A 118 7.91 8.11 -3.18
N GLY A 119 8.90 7.77 -4.01
CA GLY A 119 8.92 6.56 -4.84
C GLY A 119 9.22 5.28 -4.06
N LEU A 120 8.61 5.12 -2.88
CA LEU A 120 8.86 4.02 -1.95
C LEU A 120 7.74 2.96 -1.91
N GLY A 121 6.76 3.07 -2.79
CA GLY A 121 5.62 2.16 -2.84
C GLY A 121 4.83 2.27 -4.14
N ASN A 122 3.90 1.33 -4.33
CA ASN A 122 3.08 1.23 -5.54
C ASN A 122 1.58 1.25 -5.25
N GLY A 123 1.11 0.39 -4.37
CA GLY A 123 -0.32 0.09 -4.26
C GLY A 123 -0.83 -0.08 -2.83
N GLY A 124 -1.83 -0.96 -2.69
CA GLY A 124 -2.53 -1.20 -1.42
C GLY A 124 -1.62 -1.65 -0.28
N LEU A 125 -0.68 -2.56 -0.55
CA LEU A 125 0.28 -3.07 0.43
C LEU A 125 1.13 -1.94 1.04
N GLY A 126 1.77 -1.14 0.18
CA GLY A 126 2.62 -0.03 0.62
C GLY A 126 1.84 1.10 1.27
N ARG A 127 0.61 1.38 0.80
CA ARG A 127 -0.21 2.39 1.46
C ARG A 127 -0.70 1.92 2.83
N LEU A 128 -1.01 0.63 2.98
CA LEU A 128 -1.35 0.06 4.28
C LEU A 128 -0.19 0.22 5.27
N ALA A 129 1.03 -0.17 4.87
CA ALA A 129 2.23 0.00 5.69
C ALA A 129 2.42 1.46 6.13
N ALA A 130 2.22 2.43 5.21
CA ALA A 130 2.29 3.85 5.52
C ALA A 130 1.19 4.32 6.50
N CYS A 131 -0.05 3.82 6.37
CA CYS A 131 -1.12 4.08 7.35
C CYS A 131 -0.78 3.49 8.72
N PHE A 132 -0.19 2.30 8.76
CA PHE A 132 0.13 1.61 10.00
C PHE A 132 1.21 2.32 10.81
N ILE A 133 2.30 2.79 10.16
CA ILE A 133 3.34 3.54 10.89
C ILE A 133 2.83 4.91 11.37
N ASP A 134 1.94 5.57 10.60
CA ASP A 134 1.25 6.79 11.05
C ASP A 134 0.41 6.52 12.30
N SER A 135 -0.37 5.43 12.29
CA SER A 135 -1.18 5.03 13.44
C SER A 135 -0.34 4.60 14.64
N MET A 136 0.76 3.87 14.45
CA MET A 136 1.66 3.53 15.55
C MET A 136 2.19 4.79 16.24
N ALA A 137 2.67 5.78 15.49
CA ALA A 137 3.14 7.03 16.05
C ALA A 137 2.01 7.82 16.74
N SER A 138 0.84 7.90 16.11
CA SER A 138 -0.31 8.67 16.62
C SER A 138 -0.95 8.07 17.88
N LEU A 139 -0.89 6.75 18.01
CA LEU A 139 -1.30 6.03 19.22
C LEU A 139 -0.22 5.98 20.32
N GLY A 140 0.97 6.52 20.04
CA GLY A 140 2.07 6.50 21.00
C GLY A 140 2.74 5.13 21.15
N LEU A 141 2.64 4.25 20.16
CA LEU A 141 3.26 2.94 20.19
C LEU A 141 4.72 3.00 19.71
N PRO A 142 5.67 2.34 20.40
CA PRO A 142 7.04 2.21 19.93
C PRO A 142 7.14 1.35 18.68
N GLY A 143 6.94 1.95 17.49
CA GLY A 143 6.85 1.23 16.24
C GLY A 143 7.68 1.85 15.12
N HIS A 144 8.47 1.03 14.42
CA HIS A 144 9.39 1.44 13.38
C HIS A 144 9.12 0.71 12.08
N GLY A 145 9.29 1.39 10.94
CA GLY A 145 9.22 0.77 9.62
C GLY A 145 10.62 0.40 9.10
N CYS A 146 10.69 -0.64 8.28
CA CYS A 146 11.91 -1.10 7.64
C CYS A 146 11.64 -1.46 6.18
N THR A 147 12.36 -0.84 5.23
CA THR A 147 12.23 -1.06 3.80
C THR A 147 13.50 -0.65 3.03
N ILE A 148 13.42 -0.68 1.70
CA ILE A 148 14.48 -0.25 0.78
C ILE A 148 14.28 1.22 0.38
N ARG A 149 15.40 1.94 0.21
CA ARG A 149 15.43 3.29 -0.38
C ARG A 149 15.55 3.20 -1.89
N TYR A 150 14.42 3.06 -2.57
CA TYR A 150 14.40 2.97 -4.03
C TYR A 150 14.76 4.30 -4.68
N GLN A 151 15.66 4.27 -5.65
CA GLN A 151 16.11 5.46 -6.37
C GLN A 151 15.04 5.98 -7.33
N TYR A 152 14.33 5.08 -8.02
CA TYR A 152 13.37 5.41 -9.08
C TYR A 152 11.94 4.91 -8.81
N GLY A 153 11.67 4.39 -7.61
CA GLY A 153 10.35 3.84 -7.28
C GLY A 153 9.91 2.70 -8.21
N LEU A 154 8.62 2.66 -8.55
CA LEU A 154 8.08 1.72 -9.54
C LEU A 154 8.36 2.22 -10.96
N PHE A 155 7.69 3.26 -11.40
CA PHE A 155 7.86 4.06 -12.62
C PHE A 155 6.87 5.22 -12.63
N GLU A 156 7.13 6.26 -13.41
CA GLU A 156 6.15 7.25 -13.80
C GLU A 156 5.38 6.73 -15.02
N GLN A 157 4.04 6.72 -14.94
CA GLN A 157 3.17 6.31 -16.04
C GLN A 157 2.83 7.51 -16.92
N LYS A 158 3.07 7.37 -18.22
CA LYS A 158 2.55 8.26 -19.27
C LYS A 158 1.60 7.51 -20.19
N ILE A 159 0.63 8.21 -20.72
CA ILE A 159 -0.24 7.70 -21.79
C ILE A 159 0.18 8.36 -23.09
N ILE A 160 0.73 7.56 -24.00
CA ILE A 160 1.17 8.00 -25.33
C ILE A 160 0.48 7.09 -26.34
N ASP A 161 -0.20 7.69 -27.33
CA ASP A 161 -0.99 6.93 -28.32
C ASP A 161 -1.96 5.92 -27.68
N ASN A 162 -2.62 6.36 -26.61
CA ASN A 162 -3.56 5.60 -25.79
C ASN A 162 -2.93 4.43 -24.99
N GLN A 163 -1.63 4.25 -25.04
CA GLN A 163 -0.91 3.15 -24.38
C GLN A 163 -0.14 3.64 -23.17
N GLN A 164 0.02 2.74 -22.18
CA GLN A 164 0.92 2.98 -21.06
C GLN A 164 2.38 2.90 -21.51
N VAL A 165 3.12 3.96 -21.18
CA VAL A 165 4.59 4.02 -21.30
C VAL A 165 5.16 4.25 -19.92
N GLU A 166 6.18 3.47 -19.57
CA GLU A 166 6.88 3.52 -18.29
C GLU A 166 8.13 4.40 -18.41
N ILE A 167 8.25 5.37 -17.50
CA ILE A 167 9.41 6.26 -17.41
C ILE A 167 9.98 6.16 -16.00
N PRO A 168 11.31 6.17 -15.79
CA PRO A 168 11.89 6.18 -14.45
C PRO A 168 11.34 7.34 -13.61
N ASP A 169 10.79 7.02 -12.42
CA ASP A 169 10.30 8.02 -11.48
C ASP A 169 11.47 8.63 -10.70
N ASN A 170 11.96 9.76 -11.19
CA ASN A 170 13.12 10.43 -10.60
C ASN A 170 12.74 11.33 -9.41
N TRP A 171 12.04 10.77 -8.44
CA TRP A 171 11.55 11.48 -7.26
C TRP A 171 12.67 12.04 -6.35
N LEU A 172 13.88 11.46 -6.42
CA LEU A 172 15.07 11.90 -5.67
C LEU A 172 15.89 12.98 -6.38
N LYS A 173 15.44 13.52 -7.50
CA LYS A 173 16.19 14.51 -8.31
C LYS A 173 16.72 15.69 -7.47
N ASN A 174 15.92 16.20 -6.54
CA ASN A 174 16.26 17.28 -5.62
C ASN A 174 16.56 16.79 -4.19
N GLY A 175 16.78 15.47 -4.02
CA GLY A 175 16.91 14.81 -2.73
C GLY A 175 15.54 14.62 -2.03
N PHE A 176 15.55 13.90 -0.93
CA PHE A 176 14.39 13.72 -0.08
C PHE A 176 14.57 14.50 1.22
N ALA A 177 13.87 15.63 1.34
CA ALA A 177 14.10 16.60 2.40
C ALA A 177 13.85 16.06 3.82
N TRP A 178 13.16 14.94 3.96
CA TRP A 178 12.79 14.32 5.24
C TRP A 178 13.78 13.29 5.76
N GLU A 179 14.65 12.74 4.94
CA GLU A 179 15.58 11.68 5.34
C GLU A 179 16.86 12.19 5.99
N TYR A 180 17.46 11.33 6.84
CA TYR A 180 18.75 11.53 7.49
C TYR A 180 19.64 10.31 7.23
N ARG A 181 20.72 10.48 6.46
CA ARG A 181 21.72 9.43 6.26
C ARG A 181 22.47 9.14 7.56
N LYS A 182 22.57 7.87 7.94
CA LYS A 182 23.21 7.39 9.18
C LYS A 182 24.36 6.44 8.85
N ALA A 183 25.44 6.98 8.30
CA ALA A 183 26.63 6.19 7.90
C ALA A 183 27.25 5.39 9.07
N ASP A 184 27.17 5.94 10.30
CA ASP A 184 27.62 5.28 11.54
C ASP A 184 26.82 4.02 11.91
N LYS A 185 25.72 3.74 11.20
CA LYS A 185 24.84 2.58 11.44
C LYS A 185 24.83 1.61 10.26
N GLU A 186 25.82 1.67 9.40
CA GLU A 186 26.01 0.75 8.30
C GLU A 186 26.07 -0.71 8.76
N VAL A 187 25.58 -1.62 7.92
CA VAL A 187 25.54 -3.06 8.13
C VAL A 187 26.03 -3.76 6.87
N ASP A 188 26.90 -4.75 7.03
CA ASP A 188 27.33 -5.60 5.93
C ASP A 188 26.34 -6.72 5.66
N VAL A 189 25.94 -6.86 4.40
CA VAL A 189 25.10 -7.95 3.90
C VAL A 189 25.90 -8.80 2.93
N HIS A 190 25.92 -10.11 3.14
CA HIS A 190 26.70 -11.06 2.37
C HIS A 190 25.85 -11.87 1.40
N PHE A 191 26.30 -11.96 0.15
CA PHE A 191 25.62 -12.70 -0.90
C PHE A 191 26.56 -13.71 -1.57
N GLY A 192 26.02 -14.86 -1.92
CA GLY A 192 26.74 -15.93 -2.61
C GLY A 192 27.81 -16.59 -1.75
N GLY A 193 28.84 -17.06 -2.39
CA GLY A 193 29.90 -17.84 -1.74
C GLY A 193 29.53 -19.29 -1.51
N ASN A 194 30.29 -19.94 -0.67
CA ASN A 194 30.10 -21.33 -0.29
C ASN A 194 29.98 -21.46 1.23
N ALA A 195 28.88 -22.03 1.71
CA ALA A 195 28.64 -22.26 3.15
C ALA A 195 28.57 -23.76 3.41
N TYR A 196 29.34 -24.23 4.41
CA TYR A 196 29.38 -25.65 4.79
C TYR A 196 29.82 -25.83 6.25
N MET A 197 29.54 -26.99 6.81
CA MET A 197 30.00 -27.38 8.15
C MET A 197 31.34 -28.10 8.02
N ALA A 198 32.43 -27.49 8.54
CA ALA A 198 33.75 -28.07 8.58
C ALA A 198 34.00 -28.77 9.94
N GLN A 199 34.48 -30.00 9.87
CA GLN A 199 34.88 -30.74 11.06
C GLN A 199 36.18 -30.15 11.64
N GLN A 200 36.20 -29.84 12.93
CA GLN A 200 37.35 -29.35 13.67
C GLN A 200 38.18 -30.52 14.22
N GLU A 201 39.39 -30.26 14.66
CA GLU A 201 40.29 -31.28 15.27
C GLU A 201 39.70 -31.98 16.50
N ASP A 202 38.83 -31.27 17.23
CA ASP A 202 38.13 -31.82 18.41
C ASP A 202 36.86 -32.61 18.05
N GLY A 203 36.58 -32.80 16.76
CA GLY A 203 35.40 -33.49 16.26
C GLY A 203 34.14 -32.64 16.17
N SER A 204 34.17 -31.39 16.67
CA SER A 204 33.06 -30.43 16.54
C SER A 204 32.88 -29.95 15.09
N LEU A 205 31.65 -29.51 14.76
CA LEU A 205 31.36 -28.92 13.45
C LEU A 205 31.32 -27.40 13.59
N LYS A 206 32.07 -26.70 12.73
CA LYS A 206 32.08 -25.24 12.66
C LYS A 206 31.59 -24.80 11.29
N LEU A 207 30.70 -23.80 11.26
CA LEU A 207 30.28 -23.18 10.03
C LEU A 207 31.45 -22.45 9.36
N VAL A 208 31.64 -22.70 8.07
CA VAL A 208 32.51 -21.92 7.18
C VAL A 208 31.62 -21.30 6.11
N HIS A 209 31.75 -20.00 5.93
CA HIS A 209 31.13 -19.27 4.82
C HIS A 209 32.22 -18.41 4.18
N GLU A 210 32.56 -18.67 2.94
CA GLU A 210 33.70 -18.08 2.22
C GLU A 210 33.34 -17.71 0.79
N GLY A 211 34.09 -16.79 0.19
CA GLY A 211 33.89 -16.39 -1.20
C GLY A 211 32.64 -15.57 -1.48
N TYR A 212 32.00 -15.02 -0.43
CA TYR A 212 30.82 -14.17 -0.56
C TYR A 212 31.16 -12.75 -1.05
N ASN A 213 30.19 -12.08 -1.61
CA ASN A 213 30.23 -10.66 -1.94
C ASN A 213 29.58 -9.85 -0.83
N THR A 214 30.22 -8.77 -0.39
CA THR A 214 29.69 -7.87 0.63
C THR A 214 29.06 -6.64 -0.02
N VAL A 215 27.87 -6.29 0.46
CA VAL A 215 27.16 -5.04 0.15
C VAL A 215 26.99 -4.27 1.44
N ALA A 216 27.39 -3.00 1.45
CA ALA A 216 27.16 -2.11 2.56
C ALA A 216 25.71 -1.62 2.54
N ALA A 217 24.93 -1.95 3.55
CA ALA A 217 23.59 -1.41 3.74
C ALA A 217 23.66 -0.17 4.62
N VAL A 218 23.44 1.00 4.03
CA VAL A 218 23.50 2.29 4.71
C VAL A 218 22.08 2.79 4.98
N PRO A 219 21.71 3.03 6.25
CA PRO A 219 20.35 3.46 6.57
C PRO A 219 20.15 4.96 6.38
N TYR A 220 18.97 5.32 5.89
CA TYR A 220 18.39 6.64 5.84
C TYR A 220 17.12 6.66 6.68
N ASP A 221 17.10 7.44 7.74
CA ASP A 221 15.99 7.47 8.70
C ASP A 221 15.04 8.62 8.36
N VAL A 222 13.73 8.32 8.24
CA VAL A 222 12.65 9.28 8.04
C VAL A 222 11.82 9.36 9.32
N PRO A 223 11.60 10.56 9.89
CA PRO A 223 10.76 10.71 11.08
C PRO A 223 9.27 10.53 10.72
N ILE A 224 8.57 9.75 11.51
CA ILE A 224 7.13 9.52 11.44
C ILE A 224 6.47 10.18 12.64
N VAL A 225 5.78 11.28 12.39
CA VAL A 225 5.25 12.18 13.41
C VAL A 225 3.86 11.72 13.86
N GLY A 226 3.69 11.54 15.16
CA GLY A 226 2.41 11.22 15.77
C GLY A 226 1.49 12.45 15.89
N TYR A 227 0.18 12.21 15.89
CA TYR A 227 -0.83 13.27 15.92
C TYR A 227 -1.01 13.85 17.33
N HIS A 228 -0.57 15.09 17.54
CA HIS A 228 -0.73 15.88 18.79
C HIS A 228 -0.30 15.12 20.07
N ASN A 229 0.82 14.38 20.01
CA ASN A 229 1.32 13.58 21.13
C ASN A 229 2.85 13.65 21.34
N ASN A 230 3.56 14.43 20.53
CA ASN A 230 5.02 14.57 20.52
C ASN A 230 5.82 13.28 20.23
N VAL A 231 5.18 12.18 19.93
CA VAL A 231 5.86 10.93 19.56
C VAL A 231 6.36 11.03 18.14
N VAL A 232 7.61 10.64 17.91
CA VAL A 232 8.21 10.55 16.58
C VAL A 232 8.91 9.20 16.44
N ASN A 233 8.34 8.33 15.62
CA ASN A 233 8.91 7.03 15.27
C ASN A 233 9.85 7.13 14.06
N THR A 234 10.45 6.02 13.66
CA THR A 234 11.42 5.96 12.56
C THR A 234 10.95 5.04 11.46
N LEU A 235 10.94 5.52 10.20
CA LEU A 235 10.97 4.66 9.04
C LEU A 235 12.42 4.60 8.53
N ARG A 236 13.02 3.39 8.57
CA ARG A 236 14.38 3.16 8.12
C ARG A 236 14.41 2.64 6.69
N LEU A 237 15.08 3.39 5.82
CA LEU A 237 15.27 3.09 4.42
C LEU A 237 16.71 2.59 4.20
N TRP A 238 16.88 1.39 3.66
CA TRP A 238 18.18 0.82 3.39
C TRP A 238 18.65 1.11 1.96
N ASN A 239 19.82 1.71 1.83
CA ASN A 239 20.47 1.99 0.56
C ASN A 239 21.68 1.05 0.38
N ALA A 240 21.81 0.43 -0.79
CA ALA A 240 22.96 -0.43 -1.11
C ALA A 240 24.13 0.42 -1.60
N GLU A 241 25.25 0.31 -0.92
CA GLU A 241 26.48 1.01 -1.26
C GLU A 241 27.66 0.01 -1.35
N VAL A 242 28.71 0.38 -2.08
CA VAL A 242 29.95 -0.42 -2.12
C VAL A 242 30.69 -0.19 -0.81
N PRO A 243 31.20 -1.25 -0.13
CA PRO A 243 31.97 -1.10 1.11
C PRO A 243 33.15 -0.12 0.94
N GLN A 244 33.41 0.70 1.97
CA GLN A 244 34.45 1.76 1.90
C GLN A 244 35.83 1.22 1.63
N ASP A 245 36.19 0.06 2.16
CA ASP A 245 37.48 -0.58 1.97
C ASP A 245 37.78 -0.92 0.50
N PHE A 246 36.72 -1.13 -0.27
CA PHE A 246 36.80 -1.42 -1.70
C PHE A 246 37.15 -0.18 -2.55
N ALA A 247 36.79 1.00 -2.08
CA ALA A 247 37.02 2.26 -2.80
C ALA A 247 38.48 2.75 -2.68
N SER A 248 39.22 2.30 -1.67
CA SER A 248 40.58 2.78 -1.34
C SER A 248 41.72 2.08 -2.09
N LEU A 249 41.47 0.97 -2.79
CA LEU A 249 42.52 0.20 -3.45
C LEU A 249 42.92 0.84 -4.79
N SER A 250 44.16 1.24 -4.93
CA SER A 250 44.79 1.60 -6.22
C SER A 250 44.84 0.37 -7.14
N GLY A 251 44.65 0.53 -8.43
CA GLY A 251 44.60 -0.62 -9.32
C GLY A 251 44.81 -0.28 -10.80
N THR A 252 44.94 -1.32 -11.63
CA THR A 252 45.00 -1.19 -13.08
C THR A 252 43.68 -0.70 -13.66
N ARG A 253 43.66 -0.33 -14.94
CA ARG A 253 42.45 0.10 -15.66
C ARG A 253 41.39 -0.99 -15.68
N GLU A 254 41.78 -2.25 -15.80
CA GLU A 254 40.88 -3.42 -15.76
C GLU A 254 40.23 -3.56 -14.38
N GLN A 255 41.02 -3.40 -13.32
CA GLN A 255 40.51 -3.42 -11.95
C GLN A 255 39.53 -2.29 -11.68
N LEU A 256 39.79 -1.08 -12.21
CA LEU A 256 38.83 0.02 -12.11
C LEU A 256 37.51 -0.28 -12.84
N GLN A 257 37.60 -0.85 -14.05
CA GLN A 257 36.39 -1.24 -14.80
C GLN A 257 35.57 -2.30 -14.07
N GLU A 258 36.21 -3.31 -13.46
CA GLU A 258 35.51 -4.33 -12.69
C GLU A 258 34.85 -3.73 -11.44
N ARG A 259 35.51 -2.80 -10.75
CA ARG A 259 34.91 -2.07 -9.62
C ARG A 259 33.69 -1.26 -10.06
N LEU A 260 33.73 -0.60 -11.20
CA LEU A 260 32.56 0.13 -11.74
C LEU A 260 31.42 -0.82 -12.04
N ARG A 261 31.68 -1.99 -12.64
CA ARG A 261 30.64 -3.02 -12.86
C ARG A 261 30.02 -3.49 -11.55
N GLN A 262 30.85 -3.75 -10.55
CA GLN A 262 30.39 -4.14 -9.22
C GLN A 262 29.57 -3.02 -8.56
N SER A 263 29.98 -1.76 -8.69
CA SER A 263 29.20 -0.62 -8.22
C SER A 263 27.83 -0.56 -8.87
N TYR A 264 27.72 -0.77 -10.17
CA TYR A 264 26.41 -0.84 -10.84
C TYR A 264 25.55 -2.00 -10.36
N ARG A 265 26.12 -3.19 -10.13
CA ARG A 265 25.39 -4.35 -9.58
C ARG A 265 24.86 -4.04 -8.17
N VAL A 266 25.66 -3.41 -7.33
CA VAL A 266 25.25 -3.00 -5.98
C VAL A 266 24.14 -1.96 -6.04
N GLN A 267 24.28 -0.92 -6.87
CA GLN A 267 23.26 0.12 -7.03
C GLN A 267 21.95 -0.44 -7.59
N ALA A 268 21.99 -1.48 -8.43
CA ALA A 268 20.79 -2.12 -8.98
C ALA A 268 19.88 -2.67 -7.88
N ILE A 269 20.43 -3.09 -6.72
CA ILE A 269 19.64 -3.63 -5.59
C ILE A 269 18.59 -2.63 -5.11
N THR A 270 18.93 -1.34 -5.09
CA THR A 270 18.03 -0.29 -4.62
C THR A 270 17.54 0.64 -5.73
N SER A 271 17.64 0.23 -7.00
CA SER A 271 17.24 1.08 -8.13
C SER A 271 15.71 1.22 -8.25
N CYS A 272 15.00 0.12 -8.40
CA CYS A 272 13.56 0.11 -8.69
C CYS A 272 12.81 -0.84 -7.77
N LEU A 273 11.59 -0.43 -7.39
CA LEU A 273 10.61 -1.29 -6.75
C LEU A 273 10.01 -2.25 -7.80
N TYR A 274 9.88 -3.53 -7.46
CA TYR A 274 9.36 -4.58 -8.34
C TYR A 274 10.04 -4.59 -9.71
N PRO A 275 11.36 -4.95 -9.78
CA PRO A 275 11.99 -5.18 -11.06
C PRO A 275 11.20 -6.22 -11.87
N GLU A 276 11.28 -6.10 -13.18
CA GLU A 276 10.62 -7.03 -14.08
C GLU A 276 11.16 -8.46 -13.82
N ASP A 277 10.31 -9.41 -13.46
CA ASP A 277 10.64 -10.75 -12.96
C ASP A 277 10.24 -11.90 -13.89
N SER A 278 10.04 -11.63 -15.19
CA SER A 278 9.87 -12.67 -16.20
C SER A 278 11.19 -13.39 -16.52
N SER A 279 12.33 -12.72 -16.34
CA SER A 279 13.67 -13.27 -16.55
C SER A 279 14.29 -13.85 -15.26
N TYR A 280 15.31 -14.70 -15.43
CA TYR A 280 16.10 -15.22 -14.32
C TYR A 280 16.79 -14.09 -13.53
N GLU A 281 17.37 -13.13 -14.24
CA GLU A 281 18.07 -11.99 -13.67
C GLU A 281 17.13 -11.08 -12.86
N GLY A 282 15.94 -10.83 -13.37
CA GLY A 282 14.93 -10.04 -12.68
C GLY A 282 14.42 -10.73 -11.41
N LYS A 283 14.17 -12.03 -11.45
CA LYS A 283 13.84 -12.84 -10.26
C LYS A 283 14.97 -12.82 -9.24
N MET A 284 16.21 -13.00 -9.70
CA MET A 284 17.40 -12.94 -8.82
C MET A 284 17.54 -11.58 -8.15
N LEU A 285 17.30 -10.48 -8.87
CA LEU A 285 17.36 -9.13 -8.33
C LEU A 285 16.26 -8.94 -7.26
N ARG A 286 15.04 -9.40 -7.51
CA ARG A 286 13.95 -9.32 -6.54
C ARG A 286 14.27 -10.11 -5.27
N LEU A 287 14.75 -11.34 -5.38
CA LEU A 287 15.19 -12.13 -4.22
C LEU A 287 16.35 -11.45 -3.47
N THR A 288 17.27 -10.82 -4.21
CA THR A 288 18.37 -10.04 -3.63
C THR A 288 17.84 -8.85 -2.83
N GLN A 289 16.85 -8.13 -3.33
CA GLN A 289 16.20 -7.02 -2.63
C GLN A 289 15.55 -7.48 -1.33
N GLU A 290 14.84 -8.60 -1.36
CA GLU A 290 14.15 -9.16 -0.19
C GLU A 290 15.14 -9.54 0.92
N TYR A 291 16.24 -10.21 0.57
CA TYR A 291 17.26 -10.53 1.58
C TYR A 291 18.05 -9.30 2.04
N PHE A 292 18.34 -8.37 1.14
CA PHE A 292 19.11 -7.16 1.46
C PHE A 292 18.51 -6.38 2.63
N PHE A 293 17.27 -5.94 2.52
CA PHE A 293 16.67 -5.10 3.56
C PHE A 293 16.34 -5.89 4.84
N VAL A 294 16.03 -7.17 4.69
CA VAL A 294 15.76 -8.07 5.82
C VAL A 294 17.03 -8.28 6.64
N SER A 295 18.13 -8.66 6.00
CA SER A 295 19.40 -8.89 6.69
C SER A 295 19.90 -7.61 7.37
N ALA A 296 19.89 -6.48 6.65
CA ALA A 296 20.27 -5.19 7.22
C ALA A 296 19.41 -4.81 8.43
N GLY A 297 18.08 -4.99 8.31
CA GLY A 297 17.13 -4.69 9.37
C GLY A 297 17.32 -5.56 10.60
N VAL A 298 17.37 -6.88 10.44
CA VAL A 298 17.52 -7.83 11.55
C VAL A 298 18.84 -7.62 12.30
N GLN A 299 19.96 -7.52 11.58
CA GLN A 299 21.27 -7.24 12.19
C GLN A 299 21.27 -5.90 12.96
N SER A 300 20.66 -4.86 12.39
CA SER A 300 20.54 -3.54 13.03
C SER A 300 19.71 -3.61 14.32
N ILE A 301 18.61 -4.37 14.34
CA ILE A 301 17.74 -4.53 15.50
C ILE A 301 18.49 -5.28 16.62
N VAL A 302 19.13 -6.40 16.32
CA VAL A 302 19.90 -7.16 17.33
C VAL A 302 21.05 -6.31 17.89
N ARG A 303 21.79 -5.59 17.02
CA ARG A 303 22.85 -4.67 17.45
C ARG A 303 22.32 -3.54 18.34
N HIS A 304 21.16 -2.96 18.00
CA HIS A 304 20.51 -1.93 18.80
C HIS A 304 20.09 -2.46 20.17
N TYR A 305 19.46 -3.63 20.21
CA TYR A 305 19.03 -4.28 21.45
C TYR A 305 20.22 -4.58 22.40
N LYS A 306 21.31 -5.16 21.87
CA LYS A 306 22.55 -5.43 22.64
C LYS A 306 23.19 -4.15 23.20
N ARG A 307 23.22 -3.07 22.41
CA ARG A 307 23.78 -1.79 22.87
C ARG A 307 23.04 -1.23 24.08
N ARG A 308 21.75 -1.52 24.21
CA ARG A 308 20.91 -1.22 25.38
C ARG A 308 21.09 -2.20 26.54
N LYS A 309 22.11 -3.06 26.50
CA LYS A 309 22.41 -4.10 27.47
C LYS A 309 21.24 -5.07 27.68
N GLY A 310 20.49 -5.38 26.64
CA GLY A 310 19.45 -6.40 26.65
C GLY A 310 20.05 -7.80 26.68
N ASP A 311 19.46 -8.70 27.48
CA ASP A 311 19.76 -10.14 27.44
C ASP A 311 19.01 -10.73 26.20
N LEU A 312 19.74 -11.38 25.31
CA LEU A 312 19.15 -11.95 24.09
C LEU A 312 18.11 -13.04 24.41
N LYS A 313 18.15 -13.69 25.56
CA LYS A 313 17.10 -14.63 26.01
C LYS A 313 15.75 -13.93 26.23
N ASP A 314 15.76 -12.64 26.51
CA ASP A 314 14.55 -11.82 26.67
C ASP A 314 14.19 -11.07 25.38
N PHE A 315 14.86 -11.35 24.25
CA PHE A 315 14.69 -10.62 22.99
C PHE A 315 13.23 -10.55 22.55
N ALA A 316 12.52 -11.68 22.50
CA ALA A 316 11.10 -11.75 22.12
C ALA A 316 10.16 -10.97 23.05
N LYS A 317 10.56 -10.76 24.33
CA LYS A 317 9.79 -9.95 25.28
C LYS A 317 9.91 -8.45 25.01
N LYS A 318 10.97 -8.03 24.30
CA LYS A 318 11.33 -6.62 24.07
C LYS A 318 11.29 -6.19 22.62
N ILE A 319 11.30 -7.14 21.70
CA ILE A 319 11.28 -6.90 20.25
C ILE A 319 10.16 -7.73 19.63
N ALA A 320 9.39 -7.09 18.75
CA ALA A 320 8.48 -7.75 17.84
C ALA A 320 8.87 -7.39 16.40
N ILE A 321 8.97 -8.40 15.53
CA ILE A 321 9.19 -8.23 14.09
C ILE A 321 7.92 -8.66 13.39
N HIS A 322 7.32 -7.75 12.61
CA HIS A 322 6.14 -8.06 11.82
C HIS A 322 6.48 -8.08 10.34
N ILE A 323 6.23 -9.21 9.69
CA ILE A 323 6.45 -9.37 8.24
C ILE A 323 5.16 -9.12 7.49
N ASN A 324 5.20 -8.11 6.62
CA ASN A 324 4.07 -7.66 5.81
C ASN A 324 4.11 -8.37 4.46
N ASP A 325 3.25 -9.37 4.28
CA ASP A 325 3.32 -10.40 3.24
C ASP A 325 4.59 -11.27 3.36
N THR A 326 4.90 -12.07 2.34
CA THR A 326 6.05 -13.00 2.35
C THR A 326 7.37 -12.34 1.94
N HIS A 327 7.35 -11.14 1.38
CA HIS A 327 8.56 -10.46 0.93
C HIS A 327 9.66 -10.38 2.01
N PRO A 328 9.34 -10.15 3.30
CA PRO A 328 10.34 -10.20 4.36
C PRO A 328 10.45 -11.55 5.08
N ALA A 329 9.94 -12.64 4.55
CA ALA A 329 9.93 -13.96 5.20
C ALA A 329 11.32 -14.47 5.59
N MET A 330 12.36 -14.06 4.86
CA MET A 330 13.75 -14.37 5.21
C MET A 330 14.20 -13.77 6.54
N ALA A 331 13.41 -12.91 7.19
CA ALA A 331 13.67 -12.45 8.56
C ALA A 331 13.73 -13.61 9.57
N ILE A 332 12.99 -14.70 9.29
CA ILE A 332 12.99 -15.89 10.14
C ILE A 332 14.37 -16.58 10.13
N PRO A 333 14.87 -17.09 8.99
CA PRO A 333 16.17 -17.74 8.97
C PRO A 333 17.32 -16.74 9.18
N GLU A 334 17.16 -15.45 8.88
CA GLU A 334 18.19 -14.45 9.16
C GLU A 334 18.33 -14.17 10.65
N LEU A 335 17.24 -14.10 11.42
CA LEU A 335 17.33 -13.97 12.86
C LEU A 335 17.99 -15.21 13.47
N MET A 336 17.66 -16.42 12.98
CA MET A 336 18.37 -17.66 13.36
C MET A 336 19.86 -17.55 13.09
N ARG A 337 20.26 -17.10 11.88
CA ARG A 337 21.66 -16.93 11.51
C ARG A 337 22.38 -15.98 12.47
N VAL A 338 21.79 -14.85 12.75
CA VAL A 338 22.41 -13.86 13.67
C VAL A 338 22.58 -14.46 15.06
N LEU A 339 21.55 -15.10 15.60
CA LEU A 339 21.59 -15.70 16.95
C LEU A 339 22.57 -16.87 17.05
N ILE A 340 22.66 -17.72 16.03
CA ILE A 340 23.54 -18.89 16.02
C ILE A 340 24.97 -18.49 15.65
N ASP A 341 25.16 -17.84 14.48
CA ASP A 341 26.49 -17.67 13.90
C ASP A 341 27.23 -16.47 14.49
N GLN A 342 26.53 -15.39 14.87
CA GLN A 342 27.14 -14.19 15.44
C GLN A 342 27.14 -14.17 16.98
N GLU A 343 26.06 -14.72 17.60
CA GLU A 343 25.87 -14.67 19.04
C GLU A 343 26.17 -16.00 19.73
N GLY A 344 26.41 -17.09 18.99
CA GLY A 344 26.86 -18.38 19.51
C GLY A 344 25.78 -19.18 20.27
N MET A 345 24.49 -18.92 19.98
CA MET A 345 23.39 -19.63 20.59
C MET A 345 23.22 -21.04 20.01
N ASP A 346 22.73 -21.95 20.83
CA ASP A 346 22.23 -23.24 20.34
C ASP A 346 20.96 -23.06 19.50
N TRP A 347 20.67 -24.06 18.66
CA TRP A 347 19.55 -24.06 17.73
C TRP A 347 18.20 -23.88 18.43
N ASP A 348 17.94 -24.63 19.48
CA ASP A 348 16.63 -24.69 20.11
C ASP A 348 16.28 -23.35 20.80
N THR A 349 17.28 -22.75 21.48
CA THR A 349 17.15 -21.42 22.08
C THR A 349 16.92 -20.36 21.00
N ALA A 350 17.71 -20.37 19.90
CA ALA A 350 17.55 -19.43 18.80
C ALA A 350 16.20 -19.56 18.11
N TRP A 351 15.73 -20.81 17.92
CA TRP A 351 14.43 -21.08 17.31
C TRP A 351 13.27 -20.63 18.19
N ASP A 352 13.34 -20.85 19.49
CA ASP A 352 12.30 -20.36 20.42
C ASP A 352 12.21 -18.83 20.41
N ILE A 353 13.35 -18.14 20.46
CA ILE A 353 13.39 -16.66 20.34
C ILE A 353 12.79 -16.22 19.01
N THR A 354 13.18 -16.83 17.90
CA THR A 354 12.73 -16.45 16.57
C THR A 354 11.22 -16.59 16.41
N LYS A 355 10.67 -17.74 16.75
CA LYS A 355 9.22 -17.98 16.66
C LYS A 355 8.40 -16.99 17.49
N ASN A 356 8.89 -16.64 18.67
CA ASN A 356 8.17 -15.73 19.58
C ASN A 356 8.38 -14.24 19.24
N THR A 357 9.34 -13.93 18.36
CA THR A 357 9.60 -12.55 17.90
C THR A 357 8.82 -12.19 16.65
N VAL A 358 8.62 -13.16 15.72
CA VAL A 358 8.08 -12.88 14.38
C VAL A 358 6.58 -13.14 14.34
N ALA A 359 5.86 -12.22 13.69
CA ALA A 359 4.45 -12.37 13.31
C ALA A 359 4.27 -12.08 11.82
N TYR A 360 3.27 -12.69 11.19
CA TYR A 360 3.05 -12.67 9.75
C TYR A 360 1.64 -12.22 9.38
N THR A 361 1.53 -11.29 8.43
CA THR A 361 0.27 -10.94 7.78
C THR A 361 0.29 -11.46 6.34
N ASN A 362 -0.70 -12.28 6.00
CA ASN A 362 -0.93 -12.71 4.62
C ASN A 362 -1.85 -11.73 3.89
N HIS A 363 -1.49 -11.36 2.66
CA HIS A 363 -2.27 -10.48 1.77
C HIS A 363 -2.78 -11.17 0.51
N THR A 364 -2.54 -12.48 0.36
CA THR A 364 -2.78 -13.22 -0.87
C THR A 364 -3.79 -14.34 -0.63
N ILE A 365 -4.92 -14.33 -1.37
CA ILE A 365 -5.93 -15.39 -1.30
C ILE A 365 -5.57 -16.57 -2.21
N MET A 366 -5.16 -16.25 -3.44
CA MET A 366 -4.96 -17.25 -4.50
C MET A 366 -3.73 -18.11 -4.21
N PRO A 367 -3.87 -19.44 -4.09
CA PRO A 367 -2.73 -20.31 -3.79
C PRO A 367 -1.60 -20.23 -4.83
N GLU A 368 -1.94 -20.03 -6.10
CA GLU A 368 -1.01 -19.88 -7.21
C GLU A 368 -0.20 -18.58 -7.18
N ALA A 369 -0.67 -17.58 -6.45
CA ALA A 369 0.01 -16.30 -6.25
C ALA A 369 0.88 -16.25 -4.98
N LEU A 370 0.92 -17.34 -4.19
CA LEU A 370 1.82 -17.47 -3.05
C LEU A 370 3.27 -17.57 -3.53
N GLU A 371 4.13 -16.75 -2.95
CA GLU A 371 5.51 -16.63 -3.38
C GLU A 371 6.32 -17.91 -3.19
N THR A 372 7.05 -18.29 -4.24
CA THR A 372 7.98 -19.40 -4.24
C THR A 372 9.27 -19.03 -4.94
N TRP A 373 10.40 -19.58 -4.48
CA TRP A 373 11.70 -19.38 -5.09
C TRP A 373 12.36 -20.69 -5.47
N PRO A 374 12.91 -20.84 -6.70
CA PRO A 374 13.67 -22.03 -7.08
C PRO A 374 14.82 -22.30 -6.11
N ILE A 375 15.01 -23.55 -5.72
CA ILE A 375 16.05 -23.95 -4.75
C ILE A 375 17.43 -23.49 -5.21
N ASP A 376 17.77 -23.68 -6.48
CA ASP A 376 19.08 -23.32 -7.02
C ASP A 376 19.33 -21.82 -6.92
N MET A 377 18.32 -20.99 -7.23
CA MET A 377 18.40 -19.54 -7.13
C MET A 377 18.63 -19.10 -5.67
N PHE A 378 17.82 -19.65 -4.75
CA PHE A 378 17.88 -19.35 -3.33
C PHE A 378 19.24 -19.79 -2.72
N LYS A 379 19.68 -21.01 -3.02
CA LYS A 379 20.93 -21.60 -2.54
C LYS A 379 22.16 -20.87 -3.06
N ASN A 380 22.14 -20.47 -4.35
CA ASN A 380 23.25 -19.73 -4.94
C ASN A 380 23.38 -18.30 -4.37
N LEU A 381 22.25 -17.65 -4.10
CA LEU A 381 22.27 -16.29 -3.59
C LEU A 381 22.61 -16.20 -2.10
N VAL A 382 22.02 -17.09 -1.28
CA VAL A 382 22.11 -17.04 0.19
C VAL A 382 22.31 -18.44 0.77
N PRO A 383 23.49 -19.08 0.49
CA PRO A 383 23.72 -20.50 0.83
C PRO A 383 23.56 -20.80 2.32
N ARG A 384 24.02 -19.92 3.19
CA ARG A 384 23.86 -20.12 4.65
C ARG A 384 22.40 -20.05 5.10
N ILE A 385 21.63 -19.13 4.54
CA ILE A 385 20.19 -19.00 4.82
C ILE A 385 19.44 -20.26 4.34
N TYR A 386 19.81 -20.77 3.16
CA TYR A 386 19.24 -22.02 2.64
C TYR A 386 19.48 -23.20 3.60
N MET A 387 20.70 -23.37 4.13
CA MET A 387 21.00 -24.41 5.11
C MET A 387 20.10 -24.31 6.36
N ILE A 388 19.81 -23.08 6.81
CA ILE A 388 18.91 -22.86 7.96
C ILE A 388 17.48 -23.22 7.60
N VAL A 389 16.99 -22.81 6.42
CA VAL A 389 15.63 -23.16 5.94
C VAL A 389 15.48 -24.68 5.78
N GLU A 390 16.51 -25.36 5.27
CA GLU A 390 16.55 -26.82 5.12
C GLU A 390 16.43 -27.53 6.48
N GLU A 391 17.17 -27.06 7.49
CA GLU A 391 17.10 -27.58 8.85
C GLU A 391 15.75 -27.28 9.53
N ILE A 392 15.20 -26.05 9.35
CA ILE A 392 13.85 -25.72 9.82
C ILE A 392 12.83 -26.69 9.22
N ASN A 393 12.91 -26.93 7.91
CA ASN A 393 12.02 -27.84 7.21
C ASN A 393 12.15 -29.28 7.71
N ALA A 394 13.37 -29.77 7.88
CA ALA A 394 13.63 -31.14 8.33
C ALA A 394 13.02 -31.40 9.73
N ARG A 395 13.30 -30.52 10.69
CA ARG A 395 12.76 -30.60 12.06
C ARG A 395 11.24 -30.47 12.09
N PHE A 396 10.69 -29.51 11.33
CA PHE A 396 9.25 -29.33 11.22
C PHE A 396 8.56 -30.58 10.67
N LEU A 397 9.09 -31.19 9.62
CA LEU A 397 8.50 -32.40 9.03
C LEU A 397 8.64 -33.63 9.93
N GLU A 398 9.69 -33.72 10.73
CA GLU A 398 9.83 -34.76 11.76
C GLU A 398 8.70 -34.64 12.81
N ASP A 399 8.40 -33.43 13.26
CA ASP A 399 7.32 -33.18 14.22
C ASP A 399 5.94 -33.46 13.58
N ILE A 400 5.73 -33.15 12.29
CA ILE A 400 4.50 -33.48 11.58
C ILE A 400 4.31 -34.99 11.48
N ARG A 401 5.35 -35.77 11.13
CA ARG A 401 5.26 -37.22 11.09
C ARG A 401 4.96 -37.86 12.45
N LYS A 402 5.50 -37.31 13.54
CA LYS A 402 5.16 -37.74 14.91
C LYS A 402 3.69 -37.44 15.24
N LYS A 403 3.18 -36.26 14.84
CA LYS A 403 1.81 -35.83 15.14
C LYS A 403 0.76 -36.52 14.25
N TYR A 404 1.10 -36.79 13.00
CA TYR A 404 0.22 -37.40 11.98
C TYR A 404 0.90 -38.60 11.31
N PRO A 405 1.01 -39.75 12.03
CA PRO A 405 1.66 -40.95 11.50
C PRO A 405 0.93 -41.45 10.25
N ASN A 406 1.68 -41.81 9.21
CA ASN A 406 1.20 -42.31 7.92
C ASN A 406 0.42 -41.30 7.03
N ASP A 407 0.47 -40.01 7.28
CA ASP A 407 -0.11 -38.96 6.40
C ASP A 407 1.01 -38.23 5.63
N GLU A 408 1.70 -38.99 4.75
CA GLU A 408 2.77 -38.40 3.91
C GLU A 408 2.23 -37.38 2.91
N ASP A 409 0.95 -37.42 2.52
CA ASP A 409 0.35 -36.39 1.69
C ASP A 409 0.27 -35.05 2.42
N ARG A 410 -0.06 -35.05 3.70
CA ARG A 410 0.02 -33.85 4.55
C ARG A 410 1.45 -33.35 4.67
N VAL A 411 2.42 -34.24 4.93
CA VAL A 411 3.85 -33.88 4.99
C VAL A 411 4.26 -33.12 3.71
N ARG A 412 3.86 -33.61 2.52
CA ARG A 412 4.13 -32.91 1.24
C ARG A 412 3.45 -31.55 1.16
N ARG A 413 2.16 -31.46 1.52
CA ARG A 413 1.40 -30.20 1.40
C ARG A 413 1.94 -29.09 2.32
N VAL A 414 2.53 -29.44 3.47
CA VAL A 414 3.03 -28.43 4.43
C VAL A 414 4.54 -28.19 4.35
N SER A 415 5.27 -29.03 3.59
CA SER A 415 6.72 -28.91 3.45
C SER A 415 7.14 -27.53 2.92
N ILE A 416 8.07 -26.87 3.60
CA ILE A 416 8.63 -25.58 3.20
C ILE A 416 9.40 -25.70 1.88
N ILE A 417 10.14 -26.81 1.73
CA ILE A 417 10.90 -27.14 0.52
C ILE A 417 10.17 -28.28 -0.19
N GLN A 418 9.57 -28.03 -1.31
CA GLN A 418 8.79 -29.00 -2.07
C GLN A 418 8.80 -28.66 -3.56
N ASP A 419 8.80 -29.70 -4.40
CA ASP A 419 8.72 -29.59 -5.87
C ASP A 419 9.77 -28.65 -6.50
N GLY A 420 11.00 -28.66 -5.95
CA GLY A 420 12.12 -27.85 -6.44
C GLY A 420 12.09 -26.37 -6.06
N VAL A 421 11.18 -25.97 -5.17
CA VAL A 421 11.05 -24.57 -4.72
C VAL A 421 10.98 -24.46 -3.20
N VAL A 422 11.29 -23.26 -2.70
CA VAL A 422 11.07 -22.83 -1.31
C VAL A 422 9.76 -22.05 -1.26
N HIS A 423 8.80 -22.50 -0.44
CA HIS A 423 7.49 -21.88 -0.24
C HIS A 423 7.55 -20.86 0.89
N MET A 424 7.57 -19.58 0.55
CA MET A 424 7.79 -18.50 1.52
C MET A 424 6.63 -18.34 2.52
N ALA A 425 5.38 -18.54 2.08
CA ALA A 425 4.24 -18.51 2.99
C ALA A 425 4.28 -19.64 4.03
N ARG A 426 4.70 -20.85 3.64
CA ARG A 426 4.85 -21.97 4.57
C ARG A 426 5.95 -21.70 5.61
N LEU A 427 7.09 -21.15 5.16
CA LEU A 427 8.16 -20.68 6.07
C LEU A 427 7.63 -19.63 7.05
N SER A 428 6.87 -18.65 6.55
CA SER A 428 6.29 -17.57 7.36
C SER A 428 5.34 -18.09 8.43
N VAL A 429 4.48 -19.07 8.10
CA VAL A 429 3.57 -19.70 9.07
C VAL A 429 4.32 -20.49 10.12
N VAL A 430 5.32 -21.29 9.71
CA VAL A 430 6.09 -22.14 10.64
C VAL A 430 6.91 -21.29 11.61
N GLY A 431 7.55 -20.24 11.14
CA GLY A 431 8.47 -19.40 11.90
C GLY A 431 7.84 -18.21 12.64
N SER A 432 6.52 -18.09 12.67
CA SER A 432 5.83 -17.01 13.39
C SER A 432 4.92 -17.51 14.50
N HIS A 433 4.65 -16.67 15.52
CA HIS A 433 3.68 -17.00 16.58
C HIS A 433 2.23 -16.66 16.23
N SER A 434 2.02 -15.75 15.29
CA SER A 434 0.70 -15.29 14.86
C SER A 434 0.68 -15.09 13.35
N VAL A 435 -0.41 -15.50 12.72
CA VAL A 435 -0.71 -15.30 11.29
C VAL A 435 -2.07 -14.64 11.18
N ASN A 436 -2.17 -13.49 10.54
CA ASN A 436 -3.47 -12.87 10.32
C ASN A 436 -3.78 -12.66 8.84
N GLY A 437 -5.08 -12.78 8.53
CA GLY A 437 -5.66 -12.23 7.31
C GLY A 437 -6.06 -10.78 7.50
N VAL A 438 -6.54 -10.14 6.44
CA VAL A 438 -6.72 -8.68 6.36
C VAL A 438 -8.18 -8.22 6.17
N ALA A 439 -9.10 -9.16 6.13
CA ALA A 439 -10.55 -9.01 6.19
C ALA A 439 -11.15 -10.30 6.74
N LYS A 440 -12.37 -10.24 7.27
CA LYS A 440 -13.01 -11.43 7.86
C LYS A 440 -13.12 -12.57 6.86
N ILE A 441 -13.69 -12.31 5.68
CA ILE A 441 -13.83 -13.31 4.62
C ILE A 441 -12.47 -13.88 4.18
N HIS A 442 -11.43 -13.05 4.07
CA HIS A 442 -10.08 -13.48 3.74
C HIS A 442 -9.54 -14.45 4.80
N SER A 443 -9.68 -14.10 6.07
CA SER A 443 -9.20 -14.93 7.19
C SER A 443 -9.95 -16.26 7.26
N ASP A 444 -11.24 -16.27 6.95
CA ASP A 444 -12.06 -17.49 6.89
C ASP A 444 -11.61 -18.40 5.72
N ILE A 445 -11.32 -17.81 4.53
CA ILE A 445 -10.79 -18.54 3.37
C ILE A 445 -9.41 -19.14 3.67
N LEU A 446 -8.52 -18.39 4.34
CA LEU A 446 -7.20 -18.89 4.72
C LEU A 446 -7.32 -20.16 5.57
N LYS A 447 -8.21 -20.17 6.58
CA LYS A 447 -8.44 -21.31 7.46
C LYS A 447 -9.11 -22.48 6.76
N ALA A 448 -10.13 -22.19 5.95
CA ALA A 448 -10.94 -23.25 5.32
C ALA A 448 -10.27 -23.89 4.11
N HIS A 449 -9.43 -23.14 3.37
CA HIS A 449 -8.89 -23.55 2.09
C HIS A 449 -7.37 -23.39 1.98
N THR A 450 -6.86 -22.16 1.88
CA THR A 450 -5.47 -21.89 1.47
C THR A 450 -4.44 -22.43 2.45
N MET A 451 -4.69 -22.32 3.77
CA MET A 451 -3.79 -22.72 4.85
C MET A 451 -4.43 -23.73 5.81
N ARG A 452 -5.42 -24.49 5.35
CA ARG A 452 -6.19 -25.41 6.18
C ARG A 452 -5.32 -26.37 6.98
N ASP A 453 -4.36 -27.06 6.34
CA ASP A 453 -3.48 -27.98 7.04
C ASP A 453 -2.70 -27.29 8.18
N PHE A 454 -2.30 -26.03 7.99
CA PHE A 454 -1.59 -25.27 9.01
C PHE A 454 -2.51 -24.80 10.15
N ASP A 455 -3.78 -24.48 9.87
CA ASP A 455 -4.75 -24.16 10.94
C ASP A 455 -5.03 -25.37 11.83
N GLU A 456 -5.10 -26.58 11.23
CA GLU A 456 -5.22 -27.85 11.96
C GLU A 456 -3.93 -28.18 12.77
N ILE A 457 -2.75 -27.87 12.23
CA ILE A 457 -1.45 -28.11 12.90
C ILE A 457 -1.26 -27.16 14.08
N TYR A 458 -1.63 -25.89 13.93
CA TYR A 458 -1.44 -24.79 14.86
C TYR A 458 -2.77 -24.14 15.28
N PRO A 459 -3.65 -24.83 16.05
CA PRO A 459 -4.92 -24.26 16.47
C PRO A 459 -4.75 -22.90 17.17
N GLY A 460 -5.49 -21.90 16.73
CA GLY A 460 -5.46 -20.56 17.32
C GLY A 460 -4.36 -19.63 16.83
N LYS A 461 -3.44 -20.08 15.97
CA LYS A 461 -2.41 -19.22 15.36
C LYS A 461 -3.01 -18.23 14.35
N PHE A 462 -4.04 -18.65 13.60
CA PHE A 462 -4.69 -17.85 12.58
C PHE A 462 -5.77 -16.95 13.16
N ASN A 463 -5.72 -15.66 12.84
CA ASN A 463 -6.69 -14.67 13.31
C ASN A 463 -7.01 -13.64 12.22
N ASN A 464 -8.02 -12.80 12.44
CA ASN A 464 -8.37 -11.70 11.56
C ASN A 464 -7.95 -10.36 12.17
N LYS A 465 -7.32 -9.51 11.34
CA LYS A 465 -7.15 -8.09 11.60
C LYS A 465 -7.59 -7.32 10.36
N THR A 466 -8.86 -6.91 10.33
CA THR A 466 -9.40 -6.16 9.21
C THR A 466 -8.57 -4.90 8.98
N ASN A 467 -8.14 -4.68 7.75
CA ASN A 467 -7.37 -3.51 7.37
C ASN A 467 -8.06 -2.20 7.75
N GLY A 468 -7.30 -1.14 7.80
CA GLY A 468 -7.78 0.22 8.03
C GLY A 468 -6.93 1.25 7.31
N ILE A 469 -7.42 2.47 7.33
CA ILE A 469 -6.79 3.64 6.71
C ILE A 469 -6.62 4.75 7.75
N THR A 470 -5.58 5.57 7.61
CA THR A 470 -5.43 6.74 8.46
C THR A 470 -6.41 7.84 8.03
N HIS A 471 -7.35 8.18 8.92
CA HIS A 471 -8.30 9.27 8.71
C HIS A 471 -7.60 10.65 8.71
N ARG A 472 -6.40 10.76 9.28
CA ARG A 472 -5.59 12.00 9.25
C ARG A 472 -5.25 12.39 7.81
N ARG A 473 -4.81 11.46 6.99
CA ARG A 473 -4.56 11.73 5.56
C ARG A 473 -5.85 11.73 4.74
N TRP A 474 -6.68 10.70 4.88
CA TRP A 474 -7.78 10.45 3.94
C TRP A 474 -9.06 11.23 4.23
N LEU A 475 -9.15 11.87 5.40
CA LEU A 475 -10.25 12.78 5.75
C LEU A 475 -9.72 14.16 6.16
N ILE A 476 -8.91 14.28 7.21
CA ILE A 476 -8.47 15.59 7.73
C ILE A 476 -7.64 16.38 6.70
N ALA A 477 -6.67 15.72 6.05
CA ALA A 477 -5.81 16.37 5.06
C ALA A 477 -6.46 16.48 3.67
N ALA A 478 -7.13 15.41 3.21
CA ALA A 478 -7.68 15.34 1.86
C ALA A 478 -9.02 16.07 1.72
N ASN A 479 -9.82 16.16 2.79
CA ASN A 479 -11.16 16.75 2.78
C ASN A 479 -11.37 17.67 4.02
N PRO A 480 -10.64 18.78 4.11
CA PRO A 480 -10.73 19.68 5.24
C PRO A 480 -12.11 20.33 5.40
N GLN A 481 -12.86 20.52 4.30
CA GLN A 481 -14.22 21.05 4.35
C GLN A 481 -15.16 20.07 5.05
N LEU A 482 -15.14 18.78 4.68
CA LEU A 482 -15.90 17.74 5.37
C LEU A 482 -15.47 17.63 6.83
N SER A 483 -14.18 17.68 7.11
CA SER A 483 -13.65 17.65 8.49
C SER A 483 -14.19 18.80 9.35
N SER A 484 -14.25 20.02 8.80
CA SER A 484 -14.83 21.17 9.50
C SER A 484 -16.34 21.02 9.73
N LEU A 485 -17.07 20.48 8.73
CA LEU A 485 -18.51 20.20 8.88
C LEU A 485 -18.77 19.14 9.97
N ILE A 486 -17.91 18.13 10.07
CA ILE A 486 -17.98 17.11 11.13
C ILE A 486 -17.67 17.74 12.50
N ASP A 487 -16.66 18.60 12.60
CA ASP A 487 -16.32 19.30 13.85
C ASP A 487 -17.50 20.16 14.34
N GLU A 488 -18.20 20.85 13.43
CA GLU A 488 -19.41 21.63 13.76
C GLU A 488 -20.52 20.73 14.34
N ALA A 489 -20.69 19.53 13.82
CA ALA A 489 -21.74 18.60 14.21
C ALA A 489 -21.46 17.87 15.52
N ILE A 490 -20.29 17.25 15.66
CA ILE A 490 -19.97 16.30 16.74
C ILE A 490 -18.71 16.66 17.54
N SER A 491 -18.18 17.89 17.41
CA SER A 491 -16.89 18.35 17.95
C SER A 491 -15.67 17.64 17.32
N ASP A 492 -14.47 18.15 17.58
CA ASP A 492 -13.20 17.66 17.03
C ASP A 492 -12.67 16.36 17.67
N LYS A 493 -13.36 15.80 18.64
CA LYS A 493 -12.93 14.60 19.38
C LYS A 493 -12.77 13.37 18.50
N TRP A 494 -13.53 13.27 17.40
CA TRP A 494 -13.42 12.20 16.41
C TRP A 494 -12.04 12.15 15.76
N ARG A 495 -11.31 13.25 15.72
CA ARG A 495 -9.95 13.32 15.14
C ARG A 495 -8.95 12.45 15.88
N LYS A 496 -9.16 12.21 17.18
CA LYS A 496 -8.39 11.28 18.04
C LYS A 496 -9.09 9.94 18.25
N ASP A 497 -10.41 9.92 18.14
CA ASP A 497 -11.23 8.72 18.28
C ASP A 497 -12.21 8.62 17.11
N PRO A 498 -11.79 8.04 15.97
CA PRO A 498 -12.63 7.93 14.77
C PRO A 498 -13.92 7.14 14.97
N SER A 499 -14.03 6.32 16.04
CA SER A 499 -15.27 5.61 16.35
C SER A 499 -16.45 6.56 16.58
N ARG A 500 -16.15 7.79 16.98
CA ARG A 500 -17.15 8.83 17.19
C ARG A 500 -17.80 9.38 15.93
N LEU A 501 -17.28 9.04 14.75
CA LEU A 501 -17.97 9.38 13.49
C LEU A 501 -19.40 8.81 13.45
N ILE A 502 -19.68 7.77 14.23
CA ILE A 502 -21.02 7.20 14.36
C ILE A 502 -22.05 8.22 14.89
N ASP A 503 -21.60 9.21 15.67
CA ASP A 503 -22.46 10.27 16.24
C ASP A 503 -23.12 11.13 15.12
N LEU A 504 -22.57 11.10 13.89
CA LEU A 504 -23.17 11.77 12.72
C LEU A 504 -24.53 11.20 12.31
N LEU A 505 -24.89 9.99 12.75
CA LEU A 505 -26.21 9.43 12.48
C LEU A 505 -27.36 10.28 13.03
N ASP A 506 -27.12 11.10 14.04
CA ASP A 506 -28.12 12.03 14.60
C ASP A 506 -28.56 13.08 13.56
N TYR A 507 -27.74 13.33 12.52
CA TYR A 507 -27.99 14.32 11.47
C TYR A 507 -28.52 13.71 10.16
N LYS A 508 -28.77 12.40 10.11
CA LYS A 508 -29.16 11.70 8.87
C LYS A 508 -30.49 12.16 8.24
N ASP A 509 -31.35 12.74 9.03
CA ASP A 509 -32.65 13.25 8.60
C ASP A 509 -32.71 14.81 8.67
N ASP A 510 -31.59 15.48 9.00
CA ASP A 510 -31.44 16.93 8.98
C ASP A 510 -31.10 17.41 7.56
N THR A 511 -32.12 17.92 6.86
CA THR A 511 -31.97 18.40 5.46
C THR A 511 -30.98 19.55 5.32
N ALA A 512 -30.87 20.44 6.33
CA ALA A 512 -29.92 21.55 6.28
C ALA A 512 -28.47 21.06 6.40
N PHE A 513 -28.20 20.04 7.20
CA PHE A 513 -26.91 19.38 7.29
C PHE A 513 -26.59 18.62 6.00
N LEU A 514 -27.54 17.88 5.45
CA LEU A 514 -27.40 17.14 4.19
C LEU A 514 -27.12 18.09 3.01
N ASP A 515 -27.72 19.27 2.97
CA ASP A 515 -27.41 20.27 1.95
C ASP A 515 -25.97 20.81 2.08
N LYS A 516 -25.46 21.08 3.29
CA LYS A 516 -24.05 21.42 3.52
C LYS A 516 -23.12 20.29 3.05
N LEU A 517 -23.47 19.03 3.29
CA LEU A 517 -22.72 17.87 2.82
C LEU A 517 -22.67 17.84 1.29
N ALA A 518 -23.78 18.13 0.61
CA ALA A 518 -23.86 18.22 -0.85
C ALA A 518 -22.97 19.35 -1.41
N GLU A 519 -22.91 20.51 -0.73
CA GLU A 519 -22.05 21.64 -1.12
C GLU A 519 -20.57 21.24 -1.02
N VAL A 520 -20.13 20.61 0.05
CA VAL A 520 -18.76 20.10 0.20
C VAL A 520 -18.41 19.15 -0.96
N LYS A 521 -19.28 18.19 -1.27
CA LYS A 521 -19.08 17.27 -2.40
C LYS A 521 -18.95 18.03 -3.71
N LYS A 522 -19.80 19.02 -3.96
CA LYS A 522 -19.82 19.83 -5.16
C LYS A 522 -18.53 20.62 -5.35
N GLU A 523 -17.98 21.22 -4.29
CA GLU A 523 -16.70 21.94 -4.35
C GLU A 523 -15.56 21.02 -4.78
N HIS A 524 -15.47 19.79 -4.23
CA HIS A 524 -14.47 18.81 -4.65
C HIS A 524 -14.63 18.35 -6.09
N LYS A 525 -15.86 18.20 -6.56
CA LYS A 525 -16.14 17.86 -7.98
C LYS A 525 -15.71 18.99 -8.92
N ILE A 526 -15.97 20.25 -8.58
CA ILE A 526 -15.52 21.42 -9.34
C ILE A 526 -13.98 21.48 -9.36
N TYR A 527 -13.34 21.26 -8.20
CA TYR A 527 -11.88 21.26 -8.11
C TYR A 527 -11.26 20.16 -8.99
N LEU A 528 -11.81 18.94 -8.91
CA LEU A 528 -11.34 17.80 -9.71
C LEU A 528 -11.57 18.01 -11.21
N ALA A 529 -12.72 18.54 -11.61
CA ALA A 529 -13.00 18.89 -13.00
C ALA A 529 -11.97 19.88 -13.57
N GLY A 530 -11.65 20.93 -12.80
CA GLY A 530 -10.61 21.87 -13.15
C GLY A 530 -9.21 21.25 -13.23
N HIS A 531 -8.92 20.28 -12.37
CA HIS A 531 -7.66 19.53 -12.41
C HIS A 531 -7.55 18.66 -13.67
N ILE A 532 -8.61 17.92 -14.01
CA ILE A 532 -8.68 17.08 -15.21
C ILE A 532 -8.53 17.94 -16.47
N LYS A 533 -9.26 19.04 -16.56
CA LYS A 533 -9.15 19.97 -17.70
C LYS A 533 -7.71 20.43 -17.96
N ARG A 534 -6.99 20.80 -16.88
CA ARG A 534 -5.59 21.26 -17.01
C ARG A 534 -4.62 20.16 -17.45
N ARG A 535 -4.90 18.90 -17.12
CA ARG A 535 -4.01 17.77 -17.43
C ARG A 535 -4.31 17.08 -18.75
N SER A 536 -5.59 16.83 -19.03
CA SER A 536 -6.02 16.04 -20.19
C SER A 536 -6.71 16.88 -21.28
N GLY A 537 -7.06 18.13 -20.98
CA GLY A 537 -7.83 18.98 -21.89
C GLY A 537 -9.35 18.68 -21.90
N PHE A 538 -9.80 17.58 -21.28
CA PHE A 538 -11.21 17.23 -21.24
C PHE A 538 -12.01 18.11 -20.27
N ASN A 539 -13.18 18.57 -20.73
CA ASN A 539 -14.18 19.20 -19.88
C ASN A 539 -15.16 18.14 -19.40
N ILE A 540 -15.25 17.98 -18.09
CA ILE A 540 -16.26 17.13 -17.47
C ILE A 540 -17.22 17.99 -16.65
N ASP A 541 -18.51 17.60 -16.64
CA ASP A 541 -19.53 18.32 -15.86
C ASP A 541 -19.43 17.95 -14.37
N PRO A 542 -19.18 18.91 -13.47
CA PRO A 542 -19.17 18.64 -12.03
C PRO A 542 -20.58 18.33 -11.46
N ASN A 543 -21.65 18.45 -12.27
CA ASN A 543 -23.01 18.00 -11.89
C ASN A 543 -23.27 16.54 -12.28
N SER A 544 -22.50 15.94 -13.19
CA SER A 544 -22.64 14.54 -13.54
C SER A 544 -22.28 13.64 -12.37
N LEU A 545 -22.83 12.44 -12.29
CA LEU A 545 -22.44 11.44 -11.30
C LEU A 545 -21.00 11.00 -11.58
N TYR A 546 -20.12 11.11 -10.55
CA TYR A 546 -18.72 10.70 -10.65
C TYR A 546 -18.56 9.26 -10.20
N ASP A 547 -18.37 8.37 -11.16
CA ASP A 547 -18.16 6.94 -11.01
C ASP A 547 -16.68 6.62 -11.15
N ILE A 548 -16.05 6.13 -10.08
CA ILE A 548 -14.59 6.10 -9.98
C ILE A 548 -14.08 4.70 -9.66
N GLN A 549 -13.23 4.16 -10.58
CA GLN A 549 -12.47 2.94 -10.38
C GLN A 549 -10.96 3.22 -10.41
N VAL A 550 -10.34 3.37 -9.25
CA VAL A 550 -8.92 3.74 -9.12
C VAL A 550 -8.16 2.70 -8.30
N LYS A 551 -7.42 1.86 -9.00
CA LYS A 551 -6.61 0.76 -8.44
C LYS A 551 -5.68 0.20 -9.52
N ARG A 552 -4.67 -0.59 -9.13
CA ARG A 552 -3.79 -1.29 -10.08
C ARG A 552 -4.63 -1.98 -11.16
N ILE A 553 -4.25 -1.87 -12.42
CA ILE A 553 -4.94 -2.54 -13.51
C ILE A 553 -4.56 -4.03 -13.48
N HIS A 554 -5.58 -4.86 -13.35
CA HIS A 554 -5.42 -6.32 -13.27
C HIS A 554 -6.73 -7.03 -13.63
N SER A 555 -6.65 -8.18 -14.28
CA SER A 555 -7.82 -8.91 -14.76
C SER A 555 -8.83 -9.23 -13.65
N TYR A 556 -8.38 -9.67 -12.46
CA TYR A 556 -9.29 -10.00 -11.36
C TYR A 556 -10.04 -8.79 -10.78
N LYS A 557 -9.51 -7.56 -10.97
CA LYS A 557 -10.15 -6.29 -10.56
C LYS A 557 -11.22 -5.82 -11.54
N ARG A 558 -11.29 -6.48 -12.68
CA ARG A 558 -12.32 -6.40 -13.71
C ARG A 558 -12.56 -4.99 -14.28
N GLN A 559 -11.51 -4.16 -14.44
CA GLN A 559 -11.65 -2.91 -15.18
C GLN A 559 -12.20 -3.14 -16.59
N ILE A 560 -11.89 -4.29 -17.19
CA ILE A 560 -12.48 -4.71 -18.49
C ILE A 560 -14.02 -4.74 -18.42
N MET A 561 -14.62 -5.26 -17.34
CA MET A 561 -16.07 -5.30 -17.18
C MET A 561 -16.69 -3.88 -17.17
N ASN A 562 -16.04 -2.97 -16.45
CA ASN A 562 -16.50 -1.57 -16.39
C ASN A 562 -16.44 -0.88 -17.74
N ILE A 563 -15.34 -1.03 -18.50
CA ILE A 563 -15.24 -0.38 -19.82
C ILE A 563 -16.16 -1.03 -20.86
N LEU A 564 -16.38 -2.35 -20.81
CA LEU A 564 -17.38 -3.02 -21.65
C LEU A 564 -18.80 -2.52 -21.34
N HIS A 565 -19.12 -2.23 -20.08
CA HIS A 565 -20.38 -1.61 -19.69
C HIS A 565 -20.52 -0.20 -20.26
N VAL A 566 -19.47 0.62 -20.26
CA VAL A 566 -19.48 1.94 -20.87
C VAL A 566 -19.74 1.83 -22.39
N MET A 567 -19.10 0.88 -23.08
CA MET A 567 -19.36 0.59 -24.49
C MET A 567 -20.82 0.18 -24.72
N HIS A 568 -21.37 -0.65 -23.85
CA HIS A 568 -22.78 -1.02 -23.90
C HIS A 568 -23.71 0.20 -23.77
N ILE A 569 -23.46 1.13 -22.84
CA ILE A 569 -24.22 2.37 -22.69
C ILE A 569 -24.14 3.22 -23.95
N TYR A 570 -22.93 3.40 -24.49
CA TYR A 570 -22.72 4.14 -25.74
C TYR A 570 -23.56 3.56 -26.87
N ASN A 571 -23.56 2.24 -27.05
CA ASN A 571 -24.35 1.55 -28.07
C ASN A 571 -25.85 1.73 -27.87
N LEU A 572 -26.34 1.71 -26.64
CA LEU A 572 -27.75 1.97 -26.35
C LEU A 572 -28.16 3.38 -26.75
N ILE A 573 -27.32 4.39 -26.50
CA ILE A 573 -27.57 5.79 -26.91
C ILE A 573 -27.58 5.92 -28.42
N LYS A 574 -26.62 5.31 -29.10
CA LYS A 574 -26.52 5.37 -30.58
C LYS A 574 -27.70 4.64 -31.26
N ALA A 575 -28.16 3.52 -30.71
CA ALA A 575 -29.32 2.79 -31.24
C ALA A 575 -30.62 3.50 -30.95
N ASN A 576 -30.77 4.20 -29.85
CA ASN A 576 -31.98 4.90 -29.46
C ASN A 576 -31.64 6.27 -28.78
N PRO A 577 -31.43 7.34 -29.52
CA PRO A 577 -31.09 8.65 -28.95
C PRO A 577 -32.12 9.24 -27.98
N SER A 578 -33.38 8.77 -28.02
CA SER A 578 -34.40 9.24 -27.08
C SER A 578 -34.16 8.82 -25.63
N ILE A 579 -33.39 7.76 -25.38
CA ILE A 579 -33.04 7.30 -24.05
C ILE A 579 -32.23 8.35 -23.27
N LYS A 580 -31.55 9.28 -23.95
CA LYS A 580 -30.77 10.36 -23.29
C LYS A 580 -31.59 11.22 -22.36
N SER A 581 -32.87 11.48 -22.69
CA SER A 581 -33.77 12.27 -21.83
C SER A 581 -34.04 11.61 -20.48
N GLU A 582 -33.84 10.31 -20.41
CA GLU A 582 -34.00 9.51 -19.19
C GLU A 582 -32.67 9.20 -18.51
N MET A 583 -31.52 9.47 -19.15
CA MET A 583 -30.21 9.17 -18.60
C MET A 583 -29.78 10.25 -17.61
N LEU A 584 -29.12 9.80 -16.54
CA LEU A 584 -28.40 10.64 -15.62
C LEU A 584 -27.00 10.91 -16.21
N PRO A 585 -26.59 12.19 -16.41
CA PRO A 585 -25.23 12.50 -16.82
C PRO A 585 -24.20 11.83 -15.90
N ARG A 586 -23.24 11.10 -16.49
CA ARG A 586 -22.27 10.30 -15.75
C ARG A 586 -20.87 10.43 -16.33
N THR A 587 -19.89 10.54 -15.43
CA THR A 587 -18.47 10.55 -15.78
C THR A 587 -17.79 9.34 -15.13
N TYR A 588 -17.33 8.41 -15.97
CA TYR A 588 -16.53 7.26 -15.57
C TYR A 588 -15.05 7.65 -15.49
N MET A 589 -14.42 7.43 -14.36
CA MET A 589 -13.03 7.78 -14.14
C MET A 589 -12.22 6.53 -13.79
N PHE A 590 -11.17 6.30 -14.58
CA PHE A 590 -10.21 5.23 -14.36
C PHE A 590 -8.85 5.82 -14.02
N ALA A 591 -8.12 5.15 -13.15
CA ALA A 591 -6.71 5.40 -12.93
C ALA A 591 -6.05 4.15 -12.34
N GLY A 592 -4.79 3.94 -12.67
CA GLY A 592 -4.01 2.82 -12.16
C GLY A 592 -2.88 2.45 -13.10
N LYS A 593 -1.83 1.86 -12.54
CA LYS A 593 -0.68 1.37 -13.30
C LYS A 593 -0.88 -0.11 -13.59
N ALA A 594 -0.52 -0.55 -14.80
CA ALA A 594 -0.33 -1.95 -15.14
C ALA A 594 1.12 -2.34 -14.87
N ALA A 595 1.38 -3.58 -14.42
CA ALA A 595 2.76 -4.08 -14.36
C ALA A 595 3.37 -4.06 -15.78
N PRO A 596 4.66 -3.68 -15.95
CA PRO A 596 5.28 -3.51 -17.26
C PRO A 596 5.15 -4.72 -18.18
N GLY A 597 5.30 -5.94 -17.65
CA GLY A 597 5.17 -7.20 -18.39
C GLY A 597 3.73 -7.71 -18.52
N TYR A 598 2.73 -7.05 -17.92
CA TYR A 598 1.35 -7.54 -17.95
C TYR A 598 0.58 -7.00 -19.17
N HIS A 599 0.75 -7.66 -20.31
CA HIS A 599 0.21 -7.24 -21.59
C HIS A 599 -1.31 -6.99 -21.57
N ILE A 600 -2.11 -7.91 -21.03
CA ILE A 600 -3.58 -7.81 -20.97
C ILE A 600 -4.03 -6.57 -20.17
N ALA A 601 -3.34 -6.24 -19.09
CA ALA A 601 -3.64 -5.03 -18.33
C ALA A 601 -3.29 -3.76 -19.12
N LYS A 602 -2.21 -3.76 -19.90
CA LYS A 602 -1.83 -2.63 -20.78
C LYS A 602 -2.84 -2.47 -21.93
N GLU A 603 -3.31 -3.58 -22.51
CA GLU A 603 -4.38 -3.56 -23.52
C GLU A 603 -5.71 -3.04 -22.95
N THR A 604 -6.01 -3.35 -21.68
CA THR A 604 -7.18 -2.78 -20.99
C THR A 604 -7.06 -1.26 -20.87
N ILE A 605 -5.88 -0.73 -20.55
CA ILE A 605 -5.63 0.74 -20.53
C ILE A 605 -5.84 1.33 -21.93
N ARG A 606 -5.32 0.68 -22.97
CA ARG A 606 -5.48 1.13 -24.36
C ARG A 606 -6.95 1.18 -24.76
N LEU A 607 -7.74 0.16 -24.42
CA LEU A 607 -9.18 0.12 -24.66
C LEU A 607 -9.90 1.27 -23.95
N ILE A 608 -9.61 1.51 -22.66
CA ILE A 608 -10.21 2.61 -21.89
C ILE A 608 -9.95 3.96 -22.57
N ASN A 609 -8.72 4.21 -23.03
CA ASN A 609 -8.37 5.45 -23.67
C ASN A 609 -8.99 5.59 -25.07
N ASN A 610 -9.09 4.49 -25.84
CA ASN A 610 -9.79 4.50 -27.13
C ASN A 610 -11.28 4.84 -26.94
N VAL A 611 -11.95 4.16 -25.97
CA VAL A 611 -13.36 4.44 -25.65
C VAL A 611 -13.53 5.89 -25.18
N ALA A 612 -12.63 6.39 -24.32
CA ALA A 612 -12.65 7.78 -23.87
C ALA A 612 -12.58 8.77 -25.04
N ASN A 613 -11.68 8.54 -26.01
CA ASN A 613 -11.56 9.38 -27.19
C ASN A 613 -12.83 9.38 -28.06
N ILE A 614 -13.47 8.24 -28.25
CA ILE A 614 -14.71 8.14 -29.02
C ILE A 614 -15.86 8.82 -28.29
N VAL A 615 -16.13 8.43 -27.04
CA VAL A 615 -17.26 8.90 -26.25
C VAL A 615 -17.21 10.40 -26.03
N ASN A 616 -16.05 10.94 -25.64
CA ASN A 616 -15.92 12.36 -25.30
C ASN A 616 -15.97 13.29 -26.52
N ASN A 617 -15.75 12.79 -27.75
CA ASN A 617 -15.80 13.56 -28.98
C ASN A 617 -17.09 13.35 -29.79
N ASP A 618 -17.92 12.37 -29.41
CA ASP A 618 -19.20 12.12 -30.06
C ASP A 618 -20.29 13.08 -29.55
N LYS A 619 -20.71 14.02 -30.38
CA LYS A 619 -21.71 15.03 -30.04
C LYS A 619 -23.09 14.47 -29.71
N ASP A 620 -23.38 13.24 -30.16
CA ASP A 620 -24.62 12.56 -29.83
C ASP A 620 -24.63 11.99 -28.40
N VAL A 621 -23.48 11.92 -27.72
CA VAL A 621 -23.31 11.18 -26.48
C VAL A 621 -22.67 12.03 -25.37
N ASN A 622 -21.77 12.94 -25.72
CA ASN A 622 -20.90 13.64 -24.75
C ASN A 622 -21.59 14.69 -23.87
N ASP A 623 -22.89 14.88 -23.97
CA ASP A 623 -23.71 15.67 -23.04
C ASP A 623 -24.18 14.85 -21.83
N CYS A 624 -24.14 13.50 -21.91
CA CYS A 624 -24.59 12.62 -20.84
C CYS A 624 -23.60 11.54 -20.42
N LEU A 625 -22.58 11.25 -21.20
CA LEU A 625 -21.59 10.21 -20.92
C LEU A 625 -20.17 10.73 -21.18
N HIS A 626 -19.30 10.60 -20.14
CA HIS A 626 -17.88 10.90 -20.25
C HIS A 626 -17.03 9.77 -19.70
N VAL A 627 -15.84 9.60 -20.26
CA VAL A 627 -14.83 8.63 -19.80
C VAL A 627 -13.48 9.33 -19.69
N VAL A 628 -12.78 9.13 -18.56
CA VAL A 628 -11.45 9.72 -18.35
C VAL A 628 -10.53 8.68 -17.76
N PHE A 629 -9.36 8.48 -18.37
CA PHE A 629 -8.24 7.80 -17.76
C PHE A 629 -7.24 8.82 -17.21
N LEU A 630 -6.93 8.74 -15.92
CA LEU A 630 -5.99 9.64 -15.24
C LEU A 630 -4.64 8.95 -15.08
N GLU A 631 -3.64 9.45 -15.81
CA GLU A 631 -2.29 8.90 -15.79
C GLU A 631 -1.58 9.11 -14.45
N ASN A 632 -0.62 8.24 -14.17
CA ASN A 632 0.28 8.30 -13.03
C ASN A 632 -0.43 8.34 -11.68
N TYR A 633 -1.37 7.42 -11.47
CA TYR A 633 -2.08 7.30 -10.21
C TYR A 633 -1.12 7.11 -9.03
N GLY A 634 -1.28 7.92 -8.01
CA GLY A 634 -0.51 7.93 -6.76
C GLY A 634 -1.28 8.61 -5.65
N VAL A 635 -0.66 8.79 -4.47
CA VAL A 635 -1.32 9.34 -3.28
C VAL A 635 -1.85 10.75 -3.53
N THR A 636 -1.05 11.61 -4.14
CA THR A 636 -1.43 13.01 -4.42
C THR A 636 -2.66 13.12 -5.33
N LEU A 637 -2.81 12.24 -6.32
CA LEU A 637 -4.01 12.20 -7.17
C LEU A 637 -5.19 11.59 -6.42
N ALA A 638 -4.95 10.55 -5.64
CA ALA A 638 -5.96 9.88 -4.83
C ALA A 638 -6.65 10.83 -3.84
N GLU A 639 -5.89 11.72 -3.18
CA GLU A 639 -6.42 12.75 -2.27
C GLU A 639 -7.41 13.73 -2.93
N LYS A 640 -7.38 13.85 -4.26
CA LYS A 640 -8.34 14.66 -5.02
C LYS A 640 -9.55 13.86 -5.49
N LEU A 641 -9.35 12.56 -5.76
CA LEU A 641 -10.38 11.68 -6.31
C LEU A 641 -11.38 11.22 -5.25
N PHE A 642 -10.91 10.78 -4.08
CA PHE A 642 -11.80 10.23 -3.06
C PHE A 642 -12.84 11.24 -2.55
N PRO A 643 -12.51 12.51 -2.26
CA PRO A 643 -13.52 13.49 -1.84
C PRO A 643 -14.58 13.81 -2.90
N ALA A 644 -14.22 13.71 -4.19
CA ALA A 644 -15.09 14.06 -5.31
C ALA A 644 -16.00 12.91 -5.78
N ALA A 645 -15.74 11.67 -5.36
CA ALA A 645 -16.46 10.50 -5.86
C ALA A 645 -17.90 10.44 -5.34
N ASP A 646 -18.83 10.07 -6.22
CA ASP A 646 -20.19 9.69 -5.87
C ASP A 646 -20.30 8.16 -5.73
N VAL A 647 -19.71 7.40 -6.66
CA VAL A 647 -19.71 5.94 -6.69
C VAL A 647 -18.29 5.41 -6.57
N SER A 648 -18.12 4.41 -5.72
CA SER A 648 -16.90 3.65 -5.49
C SER A 648 -16.99 2.30 -6.15
N GLU A 649 -16.27 2.08 -7.26
CA GLU A 649 -16.23 0.82 -8.00
C GLU A 649 -15.31 -0.20 -7.33
N GLN A 650 -15.90 -1.25 -6.75
CA GLN A 650 -15.22 -2.31 -6.01
C GLN A 650 -15.65 -3.68 -6.53
N ILE A 651 -15.35 -3.93 -7.80
CA ILE A 651 -15.95 -4.97 -8.63
C ILE A 651 -15.05 -6.19 -8.89
N SER A 652 -14.05 -6.44 -8.04
CA SER A 652 -13.25 -7.68 -8.11
C SER A 652 -14.16 -8.91 -8.07
N LEU A 653 -13.68 -10.03 -8.67
CA LEU A 653 -14.40 -11.29 -8.53
C LEU A 653 -14.37 -11.73 -7.06
N ALA A 654 -15.52 -12.16 -6.52
CA ALA A 654 -15.61 -12.61 -5.14
C ALA A 654 -14.59 -13.72 -4.82
N GLY A 655 -13.88 -13.58 -3.69
CA GLY A 655 -12.81 -14.47 -3.27
C GLY A 655 -11.43 -14.16 -3.90
N LYS A 656 -11.22 -12.99 -4.53
CA LYS A 656 -9.94 -12.62 -5.15
C LYS A 656 -9.25 -11.41 -4.49
N GLU A 657 -9.98 -10.40 -4.04
CA GLU A 657 -9.41 -9.26 -3.31
C GLU A 657 -9.40 -9.54 -1.82
N ALA A 658 -8.24 -9.70 -1.21
CA ALA A 658 -8.12 -10.06 0.21
C ALA A 658 -8.82 -9.07 1.15
N SER A 659 -8.75 -7.78 0.87
CA SER A 659 -9.41 -6.72 1.63
C SER A 659 -9.84 -5.56 0.73
N GLY A 660 -8.90 -4.96 0.00
CA GLY A 660 -9.03 -3.61 -0.51
C GLY A 660 -8.89 -2.57 0.61
N THR A 661 -8.50 -1.37 0.23
CA THR A 661 -8.47 -0.19 1.13
C THR A 661 -9.03 1.05 0.45
N SER A 662 -9.11 1.07 -0.89
CA SER A 662 -9.78 2.17 -1.62
C SER A 662 -11.26 2.26 -1.27
N ASN A 663 -11.94 1.12 -1.07
CA ASN A 663 -13.33 1.03 -0.59
C ASN A 663 -13.53 1.82 0.72
N MET A 664 -12.63 1.68 1.70
CA MET A 664 -12.68 2.40 2.98
C MET A 664 -12.48 3.92 2.79
N LYS A 665 -11.57 4.33 1.90
CA LYS A 665 -11.28 5.75 1.60
C LYS A 665 -12.46 6.44 0.94
N PHE A 666 -13.10 5.78 -0.01
CA PHE A 666 -14.32 6.23 -0.65
C PHE A 666 -15.46 6.34 0.35
N MET A 667 -15.69 5.30 1.16
CA MET A 667 -16.69 5.27 2.22
C MET A 667 -16.54 6.45 3.19
N MET A 668 -15.31 6.71 3.65
CA MET A 668 -14.99 7.80 4.58
C MET A 668 -15.24 9.20 3.98
N ASN A 669 -15.27 9.31 2.65
CA ASN A 669 -15.59 10.52 1.91
C ASN A 669 -17.02 10.51 1.32
N GLY A 670 -17.87 9.59 1.76
CA GLY A 670 -19.30 9.55 1.45
C GLY A 670 -19.65 9.05 0.05
N ALA A 671 -18.76 8.32 -0.62
CA ALA A 671 -19.12 7.63 -1.86
C ALA A 671 -19.86 6.32 -1.55
N ILE A 672 -20.84 5.99 -2.38
CA ILE A 672 -21.60 4.75 -2.27
C ILE A 672 -20.84 3.61 -2.97
N THR A 673 -20.66 2.51 -2.26
CA THR A 673 -19.99 1.33 -2.82
C THR A 673 -20.90 0.61 -3.81
N LEU A 674 -20.45 0.47 -5.06
CA LEU A 674 -20.93 -0.47 -6.05
C LEU A 674 -19.90 -1.59 -6.15
N GLY A 675 -20.25 -2.80 -5.74
CA GLY A 675 -19.24 -3.85 -5.64
C GLY A 675 -19.80 -5.25 -5.52
N THR A 676 -18.89 -6.19 -5.37
CA THR A 676 -19.14 -7.60 -5.06
C THR A 676 -18.96 -7.87 -3.58
N LEU A 677 -19.45 -9.00 -3.08
CA LEU A 677 -19.18 -9.48 -1.72
C LEU A 677 -17.78 -10.11 -1.66
N ASP A 678 -16.77 -9.23 -1.73
CA ASP A 678 -15.35 -9.61 -1.73
C ASP A 678 -14.56 -8.71 -0.78
N GLY A 679 -13.55 -9.24 -0.12
CA GLY A 679 -12.70 -8.51 0.80
C GLY A 679 -13.47 -7.73 1.86
N ALA A 680 -13.06 -6.50 2.12
CA ALA A 680 -13.70 -5.63 3.11
C ALA A 680 -15.05 -5.05 2.64
N ASN A 681 -15.47 -5.23 1.39
CA ASN A 681 -16.81 -4.83 0.95
C ASN A 681 -17.91 -5.52 1.76
N VAL A 682 -17.67 -6.78 2.18
CA VAL A 682 -18.61 -7.52 3.04
C VAL A 682 -18.82 -6.74 4.34
N GLU A 683 -17.74 -6.39 5.03
CA GLU A 683 -17.81 -5.68 6.32
C GLU A 683 -18.32 -4.24 6.15
N ILE A 684 -18.10 -3.60 5.01
CA ILE A 684 -18.68 -2.29 4.68
C ILE A 684 -20.20 -2.41 4.56
N CYS A 685 -20.69 -3.39 3.79
CA CYS A 685 -22.12 -3.59 3.61
C CYS A 685 -22.82 -4.00 4.91
N ASP A 686 -22.18 -4.85 5.70
CA ASP A 686 -22.69 -5.21 7.04
C ASP A 686 -22.82 -3.97 7.95
N ALA A 687 -21.85 -3.05 7.89
CA ALA A 687 -21.84 -1.85 8.70
C ALA A 687 -22.91 -0.83 8.29
N VAL A 688 -23.06 -0.58 6.99
CA VAL A 688 -23.97 0.47 6.48
C VAL A 688 -25.38 -0.04 6.20
N GLY A 689 -25.57 -1.34 6.01
CA GLY A 689 -26.81 -1.99 5.57
C GLY A 689 -26.97 -1.97 4.05
N GLU A 690 -27.75 -2.92 3.53
CA GLU A 690 -27.94 -3.15 2.09
C GLU A 690 -28.54 -1.95 1.34
N ASP A 691 -29.28 -1.10 2.03
CA ASP A 691 -29.85 0.12 1.43
C ASP A 691 -28.80 1.19 1.14
N ASN A 692 -27.60 1.12 1.73
CA ASN A 692 -26.57 2.15 1.63
C ASN A 692 -25.33 1.70 0.85
N CYS A 693 -25.42 0.57 0.16
CA CYS A 693 -24.47 0.05 -0.81
C CYS A 693 -25.22 -0.60 -1.98
N VAL A 694 -24.53 -0.95 -3.06
CA VAL A 694 -25.11 -1.71 -4.18
C VAL A 694 -24.22 -2.90 -4.48
N ILE A 695 -24.73 -4.09 -4.24
CA ILE A 695 -24.02 -5.37 -4.42
C ILE A 695 -24.57 -6.11 -5.62
N PHE A 696 -23.66 -6.77 -6.36
CA PHE A 696 -23.97 -7.58 -7.53
C PHE A 696 -23.01 -8.78 -7.64
N GLY A 697 -23.30 -9.66 -8.60
CA GLY A 697 -22.40 -10.72 -9.05
C GLY A 697 -22.41 -11.96 -8.17
N LEU A 698 -21.62 -12.94 -8.58
CA LEU A 698 -21.43 -14.21 -7.90
C LEU A 698 -20.83 -14.03 -6.50
N LYS A 699 -21.26 -14.88 -5.58
CA LYS A 699 -20.66 -15.02 -4.25
C LYS A 699 -19.47 -15.98 -4.29
N GLU A 700 -18.58 -15.90 -3.31
CA GLU A 700 -17.34 -16.69 -3.26
C GLU A 700 -17.62 -18.19 -3.39
N HIS A 701 -18.59 -18.76 -2.70
CA HIS A 701 -18.91 -20.19 -2.79
C HIS A 701 -19.42 -20.61 -4.18
N GLU A 702 -20.15 -19.74 -4.88
CA GLU A 702 -20.63 -19.99 -6.25
C GLU A 702 -19.43 -19.99 -7.23
N VAL A 703 -18.49 -19.06 -7.06
CA VAL A 703 -17.23 -19.01 -7.82
C VAL A 703 -16.43 -20.31 -7.63
N MET A 704 -16.28 -20.74 -6.38
CA MET A 704 -15.56 -21.98 -6.05
C MET A 704 -16.25 -23.22 -6.61
N GLU A 705 -17.58 -23.24 -6.62
CA GLU A 705 -18.35 -24.32 -7.23
C GLU A 705 -18.11 -24.40 -8.75
N TYR A 706 -18.12 -23.26 -9.46
CA TYR A 706 -17.82 -23.23 -10.89
C TYR A 706 -16.40 -23.71 -11.20
N TYR A 707 -15.41 -23.28 -10.43
CA TYR A 707 -14.04 -23.78 -10.60
C TYR A 707 -13.92 -25.28 -10.35
N LYS A 708 -14.64 -25.82 -9.38
CA LYS A 708 -14.59 -27.23 -9.00
C LYS A 708 -15.27 -28.14 -10.02
N ASN A 709 -16.45 -27.73 -10.52
CA ASN A 709 -17.26 -28.57 -11.40
C ASN A 709 -16.98 -28.36 -12.91
N GLY A 710 -16.27 -27.26 -13.27
CA GLY A 710 -15.92 -26.95 -14.66
C GLY A 710 -17.10 -26.68 -15.58
N LEU A 711 -18.27 -26.33 -15.05
CA LEU A 711 -19.50 -26.18 -15.84
C LEU A 711 -19.65 -24.80 -16.48
N TYR A 712 -18.76 -23.83 -16.18
CA TYR A 712 -18.76 -22.53 -16.80
C TYR A 712 -18.18 -22.56 -18.21
N SER A 713 -18.83 -21.84 -19.14
CA SER A 713 -18.36 -21.68 -20.51
C SER A 713 -18.53 -20.22 -20.96
N ALA A 714 -17.43 -19.55 -21.22
CA ALA A 714 -17.42 -18.19 -21.77
C ALA A 714 -18.17 -18.13 -23.12
N TRP A 715 -18.02 -19.16 -23.98
CA TRP A 715 -18.73 -19.25 -25.23
C TRP A 715 -20.25 -19.38 -25.07
N THR A 716 -20.72 -20.07 -24.05
CA THR A 716 -22.17 -20.18 -23.76
C THR A 716 -22.72 -18.81 -23.32
N GLU A 717 -22.07 -18.11 -22.40
CA GLU A 717 -22.48 -16.78 -21.97
C GLU A 717 -22.46 -15.77 -23.13
N TYR A 718 -21.41 -15.77 -23.93
CA TYR A 718 -21.29 -14.94 -25.12
C TYR A 718 -22.45 -15.17 -26.13
N ASN A 719 -22.76 -16.43 -26.45
CA ASN A 719 -23.81 -16.77 -27.42
C ASN A 719 -25.24 -16.52 -26.89
N THR A 720 -25.45 -16.50 -25.59
CA THR A 720 -26.77 -16.38 -24.96
C THR A 720 -27.07 -14.97 -24.43
N ASN A 721 -26.05 -14.11 -24.28
CA ASN A 721 -26.17 -12.75 -23.75
C ASN A 721 -25.89 -11.69 -24.84
N PRO A 722 -26.95 -11.08 -25.43
CA PRO A 722 -26.76 -10.09 -26.50
C PRO A 722 -25.94 -8.88 -26.09
N ALA A 723 -25.99 -8.46 -24.79
CA ALA A 723 -25.21 -7.32 -24.30
C ALA A 723 -23.71 -7.61 -24.34
N ILE A 724 -23.30 -8.82 -23.94
CA ILE A 724 -21.91 -9.29 -24.04
C ILE A 724 -21.50 -9.52 -25.49
N HIS A 725 -22.33 -10.20 -26.27
CA HIS A 725 -22.06 -10.49 -27.67
C HIS A 725 -21.65 -9.21 -28.42
N ASN A 726 -22.46 -8.16 -28.33
CA ASN A 726 -22.24 -6.92 -29.05
C ASN A 726 -20.92 -6.23 -28.65
N VAL A 727 -20.65 -6.07 -27.35
CA VAL A 727 -19.44 -5.33 -26.90
C VAL A 727 -18.16 -6.14 -27.06
N VAL A 728 -18.24 -7.47 -27.06
CA VAL A 728 -17.07 -8.34 -27.29
C VAL A 728 -16.70 -8.37 -28.77
N ASP A 729 -17.66 -8.38 -29.68
CA ASP A 729 -17.42 -8.28 -31.15
C ASP A 729 -16.76 -6.95 -31.51
N GLU A 730 -17.09 -5.87 -30.78
CA GLU A 730 -16.50 -4.55 -30.98
C GLU A 730 -15.03 -4.45 -30.57
N LEU A 731 -14.49 -5.43 -29.87
CA LEU A 731 -13.04 -5.55 -29.66
C LEU A 731 -12.29 -5.90 -30.96
N LEU A 732 -12.97 -6.47 -31.93
CA LEU A 732 -12.38 -6.89 -33.23
C LEU A 732 -12.69 -5.90 -34.36
N THR A 733 -13.89 -5.34 -34.40
CA THR A 733 -14.39 -4.62 -35.59
C THR A 733 -15.22 -3.38 -35.28
N GLY A 734 -15.35 -2.99 -34.03
CA GLY A 734 -16.21 -1.89 -33.60
C GLY A 734 -15.60 -0.49 -33.73
N PRO A 735 -16.33 0.54 -33.33
CA PRO A 735 -15.88 1.93 -33.40
C PRO A 735 -14.68 2.19 -32.46
N PHE A 736 -14.48 1.37 -31.47
CA PHE A 736 -13.46 1.54 -30.44
C PHE A 736 -12.09 0.98 -30.81
N VAL A 737 -11.97 0.27 -31.93
CA VAL A 737 -10.73 -0.40 -32.37
C VAL A 737 -9.61 0.62 -32.70
N GLY A 738 -9.94 1.78 -33.24
CA GLY A 738 -8.93 2.81 -33.56
C GLY A 738 -7.92 2.33 -34.61
N ASN A 739 -6.61 2.52 -34.32
CA ASN A 739 -5.52 2.15 -35.21
C ASN A 739 -5.06 0.68 -35.06
N GLY A 740 -5.80 -0.18 -34.38
CA GLY A 740 -5.47 -1.58 -34.18
C GLY A 740 -6.51 -2.27 -33.32
N ASP A 741 -6.79 -3.53 -33.59
CA ASP A 741 -7.80 -4.30 -32.88
C ASP A 741 -7.34 -4.72 -31.49
N PHE A 742 -8.25 -5.35 -30.73
CA PHE A 742 -8.03 -5.91 -29.42
C PHE A 742 -8.11 -7.44 -29.45
N HIS A 743 -7.53 -8.05 -30.48
CA HIS A 743 -7.49 -9.52 -30.62
C HIS A 743 -6.93 -10.21 -29.37
N ASP A 744 -5.91 -9.63 -28.74
CA ASP A 744 -5.31 -10.23 -27.55
C ASP A 744 -6.26 -10.23 -26.36
N LEU A 745 -7.02 -9.13 -26.13
CA LEU A 745 -8.07 -9.09 -25.11
C LEU A 745 -9.20 -10.07 -25.43
N HIS A 746 -9.67 -10.10 -26.68
CA HIS A 746 -10.68 -11.03 -27.12
C HIS A 746 -10.23 -12.48 -26.92
N ASN A 747 -9.05 -12.84 -27.42
CA ASN A 747 -8.50 -14.19 -27.27
C ASN A 747 -8.29 -14.57 -25.82
N TYR A 748 -7.82 -13.63 -24.99
CA TYR A 748 -7.66 -13.87 -23.55
C TYR A 748 -9.00 -14.26 -22.90
N LEU A 749 -10.08 -13.49 -23.15
CA LEU A 749 -11.39 -13.77 -22.57
C LEU A 749 -11.91 -15.18 -22.93
N PHE A 750 -11.69 -15.65 -24.16
CA PHE A 750 -12.12 -16.99 -24.58
C PHE A 750 -11.13 -18.11 -24.22
N ASN A 751 -9.83 -17.90 -24.40
CA ASN A 751 -8.82 -18.92 -24.15
C ASN A 751 -8.65 -19.22 -22.66
N SER A 752 -8.83 -18.21 -21.79
CA SER A 752 -8.87 -18.41 -20.33
C SER A 752 -10.26 -18.86 -19.84
N ASN A 753 -11.21 -19.06 -20.76
CA ASN A 753 -12.60 -19.34 -20.43
C ASN A 753 -13.20 -18.30 -19.48
N ASP A 754 -12.86 -17.01 -19.71
CA ASP A 754 -13.29 -15.88 -18.87
C ASP A 754 -13.10 -16.18 -17.37
N GLU A 755 -11.87 -16.49 -16.99
CA GLU A 755 -11.48 -17.01 -15.66
C GLU A 755 -11.97 -16.16 -14.48
N TYR A 756 -12.30 -14.86 -14.73
CA TYR A 756 -12.81 -13.94 -13.71
C TYR A 756 -14.30 -13.63 -13.88
N PHE A 757 -15.05 -14.44 -14.63
CA PHE A 757 -16.52 -14.40 -14.78
C PHE A 757 -17.06 -13.00 -15.14
N VAL A 758 -16.34 -12.28 -16.01
CA VAL A 758 -16.77 -10.98 -16.55
C VAL A 758 -18.11 -11.11 -17.27
N PHE A 759 -18.25 -12.14 -18.13
CA PHE A 759 -19.48 -12.37 -18.90
C PHE A 759 -20.64 -12.81 -18.01
N LYS A 760 -20.36 -13.65 -17.02
CA LYS A 760 -21.39 -14.17 -16.10
C LYS A 760 -22.01 -13.07 -15.24
N ASP A 761 -21.18 -12.16 -14.74
CA ASP A 761 -21.63 -11.09 -13.86
C ASP A 761 -22.15 -9.85 -14.61
N PHE A 762 -21.99 -9.78 -15.92
CA PHE A 762 -22.22 -8.56 -16.70
C PHE A 762 -23.65 -8.02 -16.59
N ASN A 763 -24.69 -8.89 -16.70
CA ASN A 763 -26.08 -8.45 -16.59
C ASN A 763 -26.41 -7.95 -15.18
N SER A 764 -25.91 -8.63 -14.12
CA SER A 764 -26.09 -8.16 -12.75
C SER A 764 -25.35 -6.84 -12.47
N TYR A 765 -24.25 -6.60 -13.19
CA TYR A 765 -23.54 -5.32 -13.13
C TYR A 765 -24.33 -4.20 -13.81
N ILE A 766 -24.95 -4.43 -14.98
CA ILE A 766 -25.90 -3.49 -15.62
C ILE A 766 -27.03 -3.15 -14.65
N ASP A 767 -27.66 -4.16 -14.05
CA ASP A 767 -28.74 -3.96 -13.07
C ASP A 767 -28.30 -3.14 -11.85
N ALA A 768 -27.07 -3.35 -11.39
CA ALA A 768 -26.50 -2.57 -10.31
C ALA A 768 -26.37 -1.08 -10.66
N HIS A 769 -25.97 -0.76 -11.90
CA HIS A 769 -25.91 0.62 -12.39
C HIS A 769 -27.31 1.26 -12.53
N VAL A 770 -28.32 0.48 -12.88
CA VAL A 770 -29.73 0.93 -12.88
C VAL A 770 -30.17 1.28 -11.45
N LYS A 771 -29.80 0.46 -10.45
CA LYS A 771 -30.07 0.75 -9.03
C LYS A 771 -29.37 2.02 -8.55
N ILE A 772 -28.08 2.21 -8.90
CA ILE A 772 -27.32 3.45 -8.60
C ILE A 772 -28.06 4.67 -9.16
N ARG A 773 -28.49 4.61 -10.42
CA ARG A 773 -29.27 5.70 -11.05
C ARG A 773 -30.54 6.00 -10.24
N GLY A 774 -31.31 4.98 -9.91
CA GLY A 774 -32.54 5.14 -9.13
C GLY A 774 -32.29 5.79 -7.76
N LYS A 775 -31.26 5.37 -7.04
CA LYS A 775 -30.87 5.95 -5.76
C LYS A 775 -30.39 7.42 -5.89
N TYR A 776 -29.61 7.75 -6.92
CA TYR A 776 -29.09 9.11 -7.09
C TYR A 776 -30.17 10.14 -7.44
N LEU A 777 -31.25 9.72 -8.12
CA LEU A 777 -32.40 10.59 -8.44
C LEU A 777 -33.20 10.98 -7.19
N ASP A 778 -33.17 10.16 -6.13
CA ASP A 778 -33.65 10.55 -4.79
C ASP A 778 -32.53 11.30 -4.04
N ARG A 779 -32.50 12.63 -4.23
CA ARG A 779 -31.44 13.48 -3.69
C ARG A 779 -31.19 13.26 -2.18
N TYR A 780 -32.23 13.33 -1.37
CA TYR A 780 -32.05 13.22 0.08
C TYR A 780 -31.80 11.79 0.53
N GLY A 781 -32.36 10.79 -0.13
CA GLY A 781 -32.01 9.40 0.07
C GLY A 781 -30.52 9.12 -0.22
N TRP A 782 -30.00 9.70 -1.31
CA TRP A 782 -28.58 9.60 -1.66
C TRP A 782 -27.66 10.27 -0.62
N LEU A 783 -27.97 11.50 -0.21
CA LEU A 783 -27.19 12.24 0.78
C LEU A 783 -27.23 11.56 2.16
N LYS A 784 -28.36 11.01 2.55
CA LYS A 784 -28.52 10.20 3.74
C LYS A 784 -27.63 8.96 3.68
N SER A 785 -27.65 8.23 2.58
CA SER A 785 -26.78 7.07 2.37
C SER A 785 -25.30 7.47 2.42
N SER A 786 -24.93 8.61 1.83
CA SER A 786 -23.58 9.17 1.90
C SER A 786 -23.15 9.45 3.35
N LEU A 787 -24.01 10.09 4.14
CA LEU A 787 -23.75 10.36 5.55
C LEU A 787 -23.63 9.10 6.38
N ILE A 788 -24.48 8.10 6.14
CA ILE A 788 -24.41 6.79 6.81
C ILE A 788 -23.07 6.11 6.54
N ASN A 789 -22.57 6.16 5.29
CA ASN A 789 -21.25 5.64 4.94
C ASN A 789 -20.13 6.36 5.72
N ILE A 790 -20.15 7.69 5.79
CA ILE A 790 -19.19 8.47 6.57
C ILE A 790 -19.26 8.09 8.06
N ALA A 791 -20.44 8.04 8.63
CA ALA A 791 -20.66 7.74 10.05
C ALA A 791 -20.08 6.37 10.45
N HIS A 792 -20.30 5.35 9.62
CA HIS A 792 -19.80 4.01 9.88
C HIS A 792 -18.32 3.79 9.51
N SER A 793 -17.66 4.75 8.85
CA SER A 793 -16.28 4.58 8.38
C SER A 793 -15.23 4.54 9.49
N GLY A 794 -15.58 4.97 10.71
CA GLY A 794 -14.67 4.98 11.86
C GLY A 794 -14.12 3.60 12.22
N ILE A 795 -14.89 2.53 11.99
CA ILE A 795 -14.44 1.13 12.20
C ILE A 795 -13.29 0.73 11.27
N PHE A 796 -13.13 1.41 10.14
CA PHE A 796 -12.04 1.19 9.19
C PHE A 796 -10.86 2.14 9.40
N SER A 797 -10.75 2.80 10.56
CA SER A 797 -9.54 3.53 10.93
C SER A 797 -8.38 2.56 11.18
N SER A 798 -7.20 2.89 10.64
CA SER A 798 -5.98 2.15 10.96
C SER A 798 -5.58 2.26 12.44
N ASP A 799 -6.08 3.25 13.18
CA ASP A 799 -5.89 3.35 14.61
C ASP A 799 -6.56 2.18 15.35
N ARG A 800 -7.79 1.80 14.95
CA ARG A 800 -8.45 0.59 15.45
C ARG A 800 -7.64 -0.67 15.11
N THR A 801 -7.24 -0.80 13.84
CA THR A 801 -6.46 -1.96 13.37
C THR A 801 -5.16 -2.10 14.17
N ILE A 802 -4.39 -1.03 14.30
CA ILE A 802 -3.10 -1.04 15.02
C ILE A 802 -3.29 -1.27 16.52
N SER A 803 -4.37 -0.78 17.12
CA SER A 803 -4.70 -1.09 18.52
C SER A 803 -4.94 -2.59 18.73
N GLU A 804 -5.61 -3.25 17.78
CA GLU A 804 -5.79 -4.71 17.80
C GLU A 804 -4.47 -5.46 17.61
N TYR A 805 -3.61 -5.03 16.67
CA TYR A 805 -2.26 -5.61 16.51
C TYR A 805 -1.42 -5.44 17.79
N ALA A 806 -1.43 -4.25 18.39
CA ALA A 806 -0.67 -3.95 19.60
C ALA A 806 -1.07 -4.87 20.77
N LYS A 807 -2.37 -5.07 20.94
CA LYS A 807 -2.93 -5.88 22.01
C LYS A 807 -2.76 -7.39 21.76
N ASP A 808 -3.18 -7.86 20.58
CA ASP A 808 -3.39 -9.30 20.35
C ASP A 808 -2.16 -10.01 19.77
N ILE A 809 -1.26 -9.27 19.10
CA ILE A 809 -0.11 -9.83 18.39
C ILE A 809 1.21 -9.37 19.02
N TRP A 810 1.40 -8.05 19.14
CA TRP A 810 2.69 -7.51 19.55
C TRP A 810 2.86 -7.43 21.06
N ASN A 811 1.77 -7.34 21.81
CA ASN A 811 1.79 -7.11 23.26
C ASN A 811 2.65 -5.87 23.61
N VAL A 812 2.26 -4.72 23.06
CA VAL A 812 2.95 -3.42 23.20
C VAL A 812 1.98 -2.39 23.71
N GLU A 813 2.44 -1.60 24.70
CA GLU A 813 1.64 -0.56 25.34
C GLU A 813 2.00 0.85 24.80
N PRO A 814 1.01 1.75 24.70
CA PRO A 814 1.26 3.15 24.33
C PRO A 814 2.07 3.91 25.38
N ILE A 815 2.92 4.82 24.93
CA ILE A 815 3.60 5.80 25.78
C ILE A 815 2.84 7.15 25.74
N ASN A 816 3.13 7.99 26.75
CA ASN A 816 2.61 9.36 26.78
C ASN A 816 3.74 10.34 27.10
N LEU A 817 4.12 11.17 26.11
CA LEU A 817 5.15 12.20 26.24
C LEU A 817 4.58 13.59 26.61
N LEU A 818 3.27 13.72 26.79
CA LEU A 818 2.62 15.01 27.18
C LEU A 818 2.53 15.19 28.70
N LYS A 819 2.97 14.17 29.46
CA LYS A 819 2.98 14.20 30.93
C LYS A 819 4.30 14.71 31.46
#